data_4d0ba1b321dd79db7ab546fc183a4781
#
_entry.id   4d0ba1b321dd79db7ab546fc183a4781
#
_cell.length_a   1.000
_cell.length_b   1.000
_cell.length_c   1.000
_cell.angle_alpha   90.00
_cell.angle_beta   90.00
_cell.angle_gamma   90.00
#
_symmetry.space_group_name_H-M   'P 1'
#
loop_
_entity.id
_entity.type
_entity.pdbx_description
1 polymer ?
#
loop_
_entity_poly.entity_id
_entity_poly.type
_entity_poly.pdbx_seq_one_letter_code
_entity_poly.pdbx_strand_id
1 'polypeptide(L)'
;MSSDLATPVYLAVIGGGPRALGILERMSASAPLLAGRALVVDVVEPHMPGAGRIWDLTESPLLLMNSRAQDVTIFTDETVRMDGPVVAGPTLAAWAEEIRAGRIAQPTAATDLRAEIDGLRADSFASRRLQALYLEWFTGRVLAALPGTIEVRVHRTLAEGVEDLGAERSATAERATGERATNAEGVGAGSAHAAEGPWRVLLADGGHLEADLLLVTVGHTDARPTPARHALAAFARRHGGAYVPPSAARDVDLSGIAAGQDVIVRGMGLAFVDLLSLLTEGRGGRFEPCPGTGRQGRLRYLASGEEPHVWVGSRRGAPYHSKVADESVPAGPGDLVHLTAQAIAAREDAEGRVRFREDVLPLIDAEIRRAYPPAPPVEKDAELRWLDDPLAWLVADDSWVPRDLLPPCDARRLTRDAVVHHLENDLRSRTGADTHDERALFQVLLRITGALVDLLPADRLHDDSSGDYPAWWHSVFSFVDSGPPPHRLEQLLALERAGVVTFLGPRLRVRTDETTGRFVAEGGTGTRVETSALIDAFLPEQTLGESTNALLRSFVGADASAAPLVRGREAAAAPGRLEIDAGQHMVRPDGTPYATIWAAGPWTSELPLGAFTRPRTNAPVFRRNDALARSILRTAAGLSVSPRPRAAASSVPGTRERPTIAILGPGRIGTALARLAVRRGLDVRIAGRQGPATLRERVPAAHPIAVEQLGTCDVVVLAVPLHVALATDPAALAGAVVIDATNAWGDLDAARLADRSGSTSEIVAEHFAQSAVVKTLNHIGYHDVETHEAGLRHRGAPRALALVGDHADALRRASGVLEALGFEPVVLGALADGRALEPDGDLFTGWATRAELEARLAHRRERATAA
;
A
#
# COMPACT_ATOMS: atom_id res chain seq x y z
N MET A 1 -2.39 -42.10 5.70
CA MET A 1 -2.33 -40.63 5.61
C MET A 1 -2.08 -40.17 4.18
N SER A 2 -2.77 -40.73 3.20
CA SER A 2 -2.48 -40.46 1.77
C SER A 2 -3.72 -40.12 0.93
N SER A 3 -4.89 -39.88 1.53
CA SER A 3 -6.13 -39.57 0.80
C SER A 3 -6.59 -38.11 0.90
N ASP A 4 -6.06 -37.32 1.85
CA ASP A 4 -6.50 -35.93 2.06
C ASP A 4 -5.81 -34.89 1.14
N LEU A 5 -4.69 -35.21 0.51
CA LEU A 5 -3.99 -34.31 -0.43
C LEU A 5 -4.62 -34.31 -1.84
N ALA A 6 -5.56 -35.16 -2.14
CA ALA A 6 -6.15 -35.30 -3.48
C ALA A 6 -7.39 -34.42 -3.71
N THR A 7 -8.03 -33.90 -2.65
CA THR A 7 -9.22 -33.07 -2.79
C THR A 7 -8.80 -31.60 -2.98
N PRO A 8 -9.23 -30.94 -4.08
CA PRO A 8 -8.92 -29.52 -4.29
C PRO A 8 -9.59 -28.67 -3.21
N VAL A 9 -8.96 -27.54 -2.87
CA VAL A 9 -9.55 -26.49 -2.05
C VAL A 9 -10.25 -25.50 -2.96
N TYR A 10 -11.42 -25.03 -2.58
CA TYR A 10 -12.20 -24.05 -3.34
C TYR A 10 -12.13 -22.68 -2.64
N LEU A 11 -11.69 -21.67 -3.39
CA LEU A 11 -11.67 -20.28 -2.96
C LEU A 11 -12.65 -19.48 -3.81
N ALA A 12 -13.67 -18.87 -3.21
CA ALA A 12 -14.49 -17.88 -3.91
C ALA A 12 -13.91 -16.47 -3.72
N VAL A 13 -13.61 -15.80 -4.83
CA VAL A 13 -13.18 -14.40 -4.88
C VAL A 13 -14.35 -13.56 -5.36
N ILE A 14 -14.90 -12.73 -4.47
CA ILE A 14 -16.07 -11.91 -4.77
C ILE A 14 -15.64 -10.49 -5.10
N GLY A 15 -15.75 -10.13 -6.37
CA GLY A 15 -15.19 -8.92 -6.97
C GLY A 15 -13.83 -9.19 -7.63
N GLY A 16 -13.81 -9.22 -8.96
CA GLY A 16 -12.64 -9.53 -9.80
C GLY A 16 -11.93 -8.29 -10.36
N GLY A 17 -11.98 -7.14 -9.65
CA GLY A 17 -11.32 -5.91 -10.06
C GLY A 17 -9.79 -5.92 -9.83
N PRO A 18 -9.12 -4.75 -9.99
CA PRO A 18 -7.65 -4.68 -9.94
C PRO A 18 -7.04 -5.16 -8.62
N ARG A 19 -7.75 -5.03 -7.49
CA ARG A 19 -7.28 -5.53 -6.18
C ARG A 19 -7.22 -7.05 -6.16
N ALA A 20 -8.30 -7.73 -6.58
CA ALA A 20 -8.35 -9.18 -6.69
C ALA A 20 -7.27 -9.70 -7.64
N LEU A 21 -7.08 -9.02 -8.77
CA LEU A 21 -6.08 -9.38 -9.76
C LEU A 21 -4.65 -9.32 -9.20
N GLY A 22 -4.33 -8.25 -8.43
CA GLY A 22 -3.04 -8.15 -7.77
C GLY A 22 -2.82 -9.23 -6.70
N ILE A 23 -3.88 -9.65 -5.99
CA ILE A 23 -3.82 -10.77 -5.03
C ILE A 23 -3.62 -12.09 -5.78
N LEU A 24 -4.34 -12.32 -6.86
CA LEU A 24 -4.22 -13.54 -7.69
C LEU A 24 -2.80 -13.67 -8.30
N GLU A 25 -2.21 -12.56 -8.74
CA GLU A 25 -0.83 -12.53 -9.19
C GLU A 25 0.13 -12.95 -8.07
N ARG A 26 -0.06 -12.44 -6.83
CA ARG A 26 0.73 -12.85 -5.67
C ARG A 26 0.52 -14.31 -5.29
N MET A 27 -0.70 -14.84 -5.46
CA MET A 27 -0.97 -16.27 -5.27
C MET A 27 -0.22 -17.13 -6.29
N SER A 28 -0.23 -16.72 -7.56
CA SER A 28 0.55 -17.39 -8.61
C SER A 28 2.05 -17.41 -8.27
N ALA A 29 2.61 -16.27 -7.87
CA ALA A 29 4.01 -16.13 -7.51
C ALA A 29 4.41 -16.94 -6.26
N SER A 30 3.49 -17.12 -5.31
CA SER A 30 3.71 -17.84 -4.04
C SER A 30 3.09 -19.24 -4.03
N ALA A 31 2.68 -19.78 -5.17
CA ALA A 31 2.01 -21.08 -5.28
C ALA A 31 2.73 -22.29 -4.63
N PRO A 32 4.08 -22.32 -4.51
CA PRO A 32 4.75 -23.38 -3.75
C PRO A 32 4.26 -23.54 -2.30
N LEU A 33 3.65 -22.51 -1.71
CA LEU A 33 3.04 -22.59 -0.38
C LEU A 33 1.83 -23.54 -0.29
N LEU A 34 1.23 -23.91 -1.43
CA LEU A 34 0.19 -24.94 -1.50
C LEU A 34 0.70 -26.36 -1.17
N ALA A 35 2.02 -26.55 -1.12
CA ALA A 35 2.64 -27.86 -0.83
C ALA A 35 2.12 -28.99 -1.74
N GLY A 36 1.81 -28.68 -3.00
CA GLY A 36 1.26 -29.62 -3.99
C GLY A 36 -0.26 -29.78 -3.97
N ARG A 37 -0.97 -29.12 -3.07
CA ARG A 37 -2.45 -29.14 -3.02
C ARG A 37 -3.03 -28.35 -4.18
N ALA A 38 -4.09 -28.85 -4.79
CA ALA A 38 -4.81 -28.14 -5.84
C ALA A 38 -5.74 -27.08 -5.26
N LEU A 39 -5.77 -25.89 -5.88
CA LEU A 39 -6.63 -24.76 -5.54
C LEU A 39 -7.49 -24.37 -6.75
N VAL A 40 -8.80 -24.36 -6.57
CA VAL A 40 -9.76 -23.85 -7.56
C VAL A 40 -10.23 -22.48 -7.09
N VAL A 41 -10.04 -21.45 -7.90
CA VAL A 41 -10.40 -20.07 -7.60
C VAL A 41 -11.60 -19.67 -8.47
N ASP A 42 -12.76 -19.54 -7.85
CA ASP A 42 -13.99 -19.09 -8.50
C ASP A 42 -14.13 -17.57 -8.33
N VAL A 43 -13.90 -16.80 -9.40
CA VAL A 43 -13.98 -15.35 -9.40
C VAL A 43 -15.37 -14.91 -9.83
N VAL A 44 -16.12 -14.24 -8.95
CA VAL A 44 -17.45 -13.67 -9.24
C VAL A 44 -17.30 -12.20 -9.58
N GLU A 45 -17.46 -11.84 -10.88
CA GLU A 45 -17.27 -10.48 -11.39
C GLU A 45 -18.19 -10.24 -12.59
N PRO A 46 -19.17 -9.32 -12.51
CA PRO A 46 -20.09 -9.06 -13.62
C PRO A 46 -19.43 -8.29 -14.78
N HIS A 47 -18.39 -7.52 -14.48
CA HIS A 47 -17.64 -6.72 -15.45
C HIS A 47 -16.41 -7.46 -15.98
N MET A 48 -15.56 -6.77 -16.75
CA MET A 48 -14.33 -7.33 -17.28
C MET A 48 -13.38 -7.71 -16.12
N PRO A 49 -12.98 -8.99 -16.00
CA PRO A 49 -12.06 -9.41 -14.95
C PRO A 49 -10.75 -8.62 -15.02
N GLY A 50 -10.25 -8.22 -13.85
CA GLY A 50 -9.06 -7.41 -13.72
C GLY A 50 -9.33 -5.90 -13.79
N ALA A 51 -10.26 -5.44 -14.58
CA ALA A 51 -10.65 -4.03 -14.67
C ALA A 51 -11.81 -3.69 -13.71
N GLY A 52 -12.75 -4.63 -13.51
CA GLY A 52 -13.93 -4.43 -12.69
C GLY A 52 -14.85 -3.34 -13.24
N ARG A 53 -15.66 -2.73 -12.35
CA ARG A 53 -16.65 -1.72 -12.74
C ARG A 53 -16.05 -0.39 -13.19
N ILE A 54 -14.94 0.03 -12.61
CA ILE A 54 -14.45 1.43 -12.74
C ILE A 54 -13.66 1.63 -14.04
N TRP A 55 -13.00 0.62 -14.55
CA TRP A 55 -12.16 0.70 -15.73
C TRP A 55 -12.85 0.01 -16.91
N ASP A 56 -13.34 0.80 -17.87
CA ASP A 56 -14.15 0.28 -18.98
C ASP A 56 -13.69 0.86 -20.33
N LEU A 57 -13.60 0.00 -21.33
CA LEU A 57 -13.21 0.39 -22.70
C LEU A 57 -14.25 1.30 -23.38
N THR A 58 -15.50 1.31 -22.92
CA THR A 58 -16.58 2.11 -23.48
C THR A 58 -16.73 3.47 -22.82
N GLU A 59 -15.91 3.79 -21.82
CA GLU A 59 -15.93 5.07 -21.10
C GLU A 59 -15.60 6.25 -22.03
N SER A 60 -15.99 7.45 -21.65
CA SER A 60 -15.63 8.66 -22.42
C SER A 60 -14.10 8.83 -22.51
N PRO A 61 -13.53 9.13 -23.67
CA PRO A 61 -12.11 9.41 -23.82
C PRO A 61 -11.67 10.68 -23.06
N LEU A 62 -12.60 11.52 -22.61
CA LEU A 62 -12.33 12.71 -21.82
C LEU A 62 -11.99 12.38 -20.35
N LEU A 63 -12.33 11.18 -19.89
CA LEU A 63 -12.07 10.76 -18.51
C LEU A 63 -10.63 10.21 -18.39
N LEU A 64 -9.79 10.99 -17.73
CA LEU A 64 -8.36 10.71 -17.63
C LEU A 64 -8.00 10.06 -16.28
N MET A 65 -6.85 9.39 -16.30
CA MET A 65 -6.11 9.04 -15.09
C MET A 65 -5.61 10.33 -14.42
N ASN A 66 -5.51 10.30 -13.10
CA ASN A 66 -4.88 11.38 -12.34
C ASN A 66 -3.39 11.09 -12.02
N SER A 67 -2.81 10.07 -12.62
CA SER A 67 -1.40 9.71 -12.52
C SER A 67 -0.77 9.65 -13.90
N ARG A 68 0.50 10.07 -14.01
CA ARG A 68 1.23 9.98 -15.27
C ARG A 68 1.47 8.52 -15.65
N ALA A 69 1.55 8.22 -16.93
CA ALA A 69 1.68 6.85 -17.42
C ALA A 69 2.92 6.12 -16.87
N GLN A 70 4.03 6.84 -16.60
CA GLN A 70 5.21 6.27 -15.95
C GLN A 70 5.01 5.94 -14.47
N ASP A 71 4.04 6.60 -13.82
CA ASP A 71 3.75 6.46 -12.38
C ASP A 71 2.65 5.43 -12.11
N VAL A 72 2.25 4.67 -13.11
CA VAL A 72 1.22 3.63 -13.00
C VAL A 72 1.83 2.25 -13.22
N THR A 73 1.84 1.42 -12.18
CA THR A 73 2.19 0.00 -12.27
C THR A 73 1.31 -0.84 -11.37
N ILE A 74 1.06 -2.09 -11.79
CA ILE A 74 0.44 -3.15 -10.99
C ILE A 74 1.47 -4.24 -10.64
N PHE A 75 2.69 -4.11 -11.13
CA PHE A 75 3.79 -5.04 -10.90
C PHE A 75 4.59 -4.69 -9.66
N THR A 76 5.05 -5.71 -8.96
CA THR A 76 6.01 -5.54 -7.87
C THR A 76 7.41 -5.28 -8.41
N ASP A 77 8.25 -4.63 -7.61
CA ASP A 77 9.66 -4.36 -7.90
C ASP A 77 10.54 -4.63 -6.67
N GLU A 78 11.84 -4.49 -6.84
CA GLU A 78 12.86 -4.79 -5.81
C GLU A 78 12.76 -3.91 -4.56
N THR A 79 12.02 -2.82 -4.58
CA THR A 79 11.84 -1.95 -3.41
C THR A 79 10.72 -2.44 -2.49
N VAL A 80 9.84 -3.31 -2.98
CA VAL A 80 8.70 -3.81 -2.21
C VAL A 80 9.16 -4.80 -1.15
N ARG A 81 9.01 -4.43 0.12
CA ARG A 81 9.37 -5.27 1.28
C ARG A 81 8.25 -6.27 1.55
N MET A 82 8.33 -7.43 0.94
CA MET A 82 7.36 -8.53 1.07
C MET A 82 8.08 -9.87 1.16
N ASP A 83 7.41 -10.90 1.61
CA ASP A 83 7.98 -12.26 1.75
C ASP A 83 7.94 -13.08 0.46
N GLY A 84 7.03 -12.75 -0.46
CA GLY A 84 6.87 -13.46 -1.74
C GLY A 84 7.86 -12.98 -2.80
N PRO A 85 8.00 -13.72 -3.92
CA PRO A 85 8.91 -13.35 -5.00
C PRO A 85 8.46 -12.07 -5.71
N VAL A 86 9.42 -11.26 -6.15
CA VAL A 86 9.16 -10.11 -7.01
C VAL A 86 8.78 -10.59 -8.41
N VAL A 87 7.68 -10.05 -8.96
CA VAL A 87 7.28 -10.26 -10.36
C VAL A 87 7.30 -8.90 -11.06
N ALA A 88 8.42 -8.59 -11.68
CA ALA A 88 8.61 -7.33 -12.38
C ALA A 88 7.86 -7.27 -13.71
N GLY A 89 7.44 -6.06 -14.08
CA GLY A 89 6.81 -5.81 -15.36
C GLY A 89 6.76 -4.33 -15.72
N PRO A 90 6.24 -3.97 -16.90
CA PRO A 90 6.26 -2.61 -17.40
C PRO A 90 5.23 -1.73 -16.67
N THR A 91 5.57 -0.44 -16.49
CA THR A 91 4.58 0.60 -16.19
C THR A 91 3.64 0.79 -17.40
N LEU A 92 2.55 1.53 -17.23
CA LEU A 92 1.64 1.84 -18.33
C LEU A 92 2.38 2.50 -19.52
N ALA A 93 3.31 3.42 -19.25
CA ALA A 93 4.13 4.05 -20.28
C ALA A 93 5.05 3.06 -20.99
N ALA A 94 5.77 2.23 -20.22
CA ALA A 94 6.66 1.23 -20.77
C ALA A 94 5.90 0.14 -21.53
N TRP A 95 4.71 -0.26 -21.08
CA TRP A 95 3.84 -1.18 -21.78
C TRP A 95 3.41 -0.64 -23.18
N ALA A 96 3.02 0.62 -23.26
CA ALA A 96 2.69 1.25 -24.53
C ALA A 96 3.91 1.32 -25.47
N GLU A 97 5.11 1.55 -24.91
CA GLU A 97 6.35 1.52 -25.67
C GLU A 97 6.69 0.12 -26.20
N GLU A 98 6.49 -0.93 -25.40
CA GLU A 98 6.67 -2.33 -25.80
C GLU A 98 5.73 -2.72 -26.95
N ILE A 99 4.48 -2.21 -26.94
CA ILE A 99 3.52 -2.41 -28.04
C ILE A 99 4.01 -1.69 -29.31
N ARG A 100 4.44 -0.43 -29.21
CA ARG A 100 4.98 0.33 -30.36
C ARG A 100 6.20 -0.35 -30.97
N ALA A 101 7.03 -0.95 -30.13
CA ALA A 101 8.22 -1.69 -30.55
C ALA A 101 7.91 -3.12 -31.07
N GLY A 102 6.67 -3.57 -31.02
CA GLY A 102 6.25 -4.91 -31.45
C GLY A 102 6.69 -6.05 -30.53
N ARG A 103 7.17 -5.75 -29.31
CA ARG A 103 7.55 -6.76 -28.30
C ARG A 103 6.37 -7.31 -27.53
N ILE A 104 5.32 -6.51 -27.36
CA ILE A 104 4.02 -6.94 -26.87
C ILE A 104 3.04 -6.88 -28.05
N ALA A 105 2.28 -7.95 -28.26
CA ALA A 105 1.24 -7.97 -29.28
C ALA A 105 0.17 -6.93 -28.96
N GLN A 106 -0.26 -6.18 -29.98
CA GLN A 106 -1.33 -5.20 -29.79
C GLN A 106 -2.63 -5.95 -29.43
N PRO A 107 -3.30 -5.57 -28.33
CA PRO A 107 -4.60 -6.14 -27.99
C PRO A 107 -5.63 -5.87 -29.08
N THR A 108 -6.45 -6.86 -29.38
CA THR A 108 -7.44 -6.80 -30.49
C THR A 108 -8.51 -5.72 -30.26
N ALA A 109 -8.85 -5.46 -29.00
CA ALA A 109 -9.79 -4.42 -28.60
C ALA A 109 -9.27 -2.98 -28.75
N ALA A 110 -8.03 -2.79 -29.19
CA ALA A 110 -7.34 -1.50 -29.15
C ALA A 110 -7.38 -0.73 -30.49
N THR A 111 -8.21 -1.13 -31.46
CA THR A 111 -8.19 -0.49 -32.77
C THR A 111 -8.50 1.01 -32.71
N ASP A 112 -9.41 1.43 -31.84
CA ASP A 112 -9.76 2.84 -31.59
C ASP A 112 -8.81 3.54 -30.57
N LEU A 113 -8.04 2.79 -29.77
CA LEU A 113 -7.04 3.30 -28.83
C LEU A 113 -5.62 3.36 -29.41
N ARG A 114 -5.45 2.95 -30.68
CA ARG A 114 -4.13 2.92 -31.32
C ARG A 114 -3.45 4.29 -31.32
N ALA A 115 -4.17 5.32 -31.69
CA ALA A 115 -3.63 6.68 -31.72
C ALA A 115 -3.17 7.15 -30.33
N GLU A 116 -3.89 6.77 -29.25
CA GLU A 116 -3.53 7.08 -27.89
C GLU A 116 -2.27 6.31 -27.46
N ILE A 117 -2.17 5.01 -27.79
CA ILE A 117 -0.97 4.19 -27.53
C ILE A 117 0.24 4.80 -28.24
N ASP A 118 0.10 5.19 -29.51
CA ASP A 118 1.19 5.78 -30.29
C ASP A 118 1.63 7.16 -29.75
N GLY A 119 0.67 7.94 -29.26
CA GLY A 119 0.89 9.27 -28.66
C GLY A 119 1.34 9.27 -27.21
N LEU A 120 1.17 8.19 -26.46
CA LEU A 120 1.44 8.16 -25.01
C LEU A 120 2.93 8.38 -24.71
N ARG A 121 3.23 9.33 -23.83
CA ARG A 121 4.58 9.63 -23.30
C ARG A 121 4.63 9.28 -21.83
N ALA A 122 5.83 9.23 -21.25
CA ALA A 122 6.04 8.93 -19.84
C ALA A 122 5.28 9.89 -18.91
N ASP A 123 5.27 11.18 -19.24
CA ASP A 123 4.60 12.26 -18.51
C ASP A 123 3.13 12.48 -18.90
N SER A 124 2.60 11.73 -19.85
CA SER A 124 1.20 11.82 -20.29
C SER A 124 0.24 11.22 -19.26
N PHE A 125 -0.97 11.74 -19.23
CA PHE A 125 -2.10 11.18 -18.48
C PHE A 125 -2.99 10.40 -19.44
N ALA A 126 -3.03 9.08 -19.27
CA ALA A 126 -3.80 8.19 -20.12
C ALA A 126 -5.31 8.32 -19.86
N SER A 127 -6.13 8.00 -20.85
CA SER A 127 -7.55 7.79 -20.62
C SER A 127 -7.80 6.57 -19.71
N ARG A 128 -8.93 6.56 -19.00
CA ARG A 128 -9.34 5.37 -18.22
C ARG A 128 -9.57 4.15 -19.10
N ARG A 129 -9.94 4.34 -20.36
CA ARG A 129 -10.04 3.29 -21.38
C ARG A 129 -8.69 2.60 -21.64
N LEU A 130 -7.62 3.39 -21.76
CA LEU A 130 -6.29 2.84 -21.96
C LEU A 130 -5.79 2.09 -20.71
N GLN A 131 -6.13 2.59 -19.51
CA GLN A 131 -5.89 1.86 -18.26
C GLN A 131 -6.65 0.53 -18.22
N ALA A 132 -7.91 0.49 -18.66
CA ALA A 132 -8.69 -0.75 -18.76
C ALA A 132 -7.99 -1.78 -19.66
N LEU A 133 -7.47 -1.35 -20.81
CA LEU A 133 -6.75 -2.21 -21.73
C LEU A 133 -5.43 -2.77 -21.13
N TYR A 134 -4.71 -1.94 -20.38
CA TYR A 134 -3.52 -2.39 -19.66
C TYR A 134 -3.85 -3.45 -18.58
N LEU A 135 -4.97 -3.28 -17.87
CA LEU A 135 -5.44 -4.25 -16.89
C LEU A 135 -5.93 -5.56 -17.55
N GLU A 136 -6.58 -5.47 -18.72
CA GLU A 136 -6.95 -6.66 -19.49
C GLU A 136 -5.72 -7.44 -19.93
N TRP A 137 -4.71 -6.77 -20.46
CA TRP A 137 -3.44 -7.38 -20.82
C TRP A 137 -2.76 -8.04 -19.61
N PHE A 138 -2.71 -7.35 -18.46
CA PHE A 138 -2.14 -7.89 -17.24
C PHE A 138 -2.91 -9.13 -16.76
N THR A 139 -4.25 -9.11 -16.84
CA THR A 139 -5.10 -10.27 -16.52
C THR A 139 -4.72 -11.49 -17.36
N GLY A 140 -4.59 -11.32 -18.67
CA GLY A 140 -4.15 -12.40 -19.56
C GLY A 140 -2.78 -12.95 -19.19
N ARG A 141 -1.85 -12.07 -18.78
CA ARG A 141 -0.51 -12.46 -18.32
C ARG A 141 -0.54 -13.25 -17.01
N VAL A 142 -1.35 -12.83 -16.04
CA VAL A 142 -1.51 -13.54 -14.75
C VAL A 142 -2.10 -14.92 -14.99
N LEU A 143 -3.18 -15.04 -15.79
CA LEU A 143 -3.82 -16.31 -16.08
C LEU A 143 -2.89 -17.27 -16.84
N ALA A 144 -2.07 -16.76 -17.76
CA ALA A 144 -1.08 -17.57 -18.47
C ALA A 144 0.10 -18.03 -17.60
N ALA A 145 0.38 -17.34 -16.50
CA ALA A 145 1.47 -17.65 -15.57
C ALA A 145 1.03 -18.57 -14.40
N LEU A 146 -0.24 -18.94 -14.32
CA LEU A 146 -0.74 -19.80 -13.26
C LEU A 146 -0.08 -21.18 -13.33
N PRO A 147 0.44 -21.71 -12.21
CA PRO A 147 0.93 -23.08 -12.14
C PRO A 147 -0.24 -24.07 -12.21
N GLY A 148 0.01 -25.30 -12.65
CA GLY A 148 -1.01 -26.34 -12.78
C GLY A 148 -1.73 -26.72 -11.48
N THR A 149 -1.27 -26.23 -10.32
CA THR A 149 -1.94 -26.39 -9.02
C THR A 149 -3.04 -25.35 -8.76
N ILE A 150 -3.15 -24.28 -9.56
CA ILE A 150 -4.16 -23.23 -9.42
C ILE A 150 -4.99 -23.17 -10.70
N GLU A 151 -6.28 -23.42 -10.58
CA GLU A 151 -7.28 -23.24 -11.65
C GLU A 151 -8.13 -22.01 -11.34
N VAL A 152 -8.36 -21.12 -12.32
CA VAL A 152 -9.24 -19.96 -12.16
C VAL A 152 -10.45 -20.09 -13.06
N ARG A 153 -11.64 -19.92 -12.48
CA ARG A 153 -12.93 -19.90 -13.16
C ARG A 153 -13.58 -18.54 -12.95
N VAL A 154 -14.15 -17.97 -14.00
CA VAL A 154 -14.80 -16.65 -13.92
C VAL A 154 -16.30 -16.80 -14.09
N HIS A 155 -17.07 -16.29 -13.12
CA HIS A 155 -18.53 -16.26 -13.12
C HIS A 155 -18.99 -14.82 -13.38
N ARG A 156 -19.60 -14.59 -14.55
CA ARG A 156 -20.05 -13.25 -15.01
C ARG A 156 -21.39 -12.88 -14.39
N THR A 157 -21.42 -12.79 -13.06
CA THR A 157 -22.61 -12.52 -12.28
C THR A 157 -22.26 -11.74 -11.00
N LEU A 158 -23.24 -11.34 -10.21
CA LEU A 158 -23.07 -10.73 -8.89
C LEU A 158 -23.24 -11.76 -7.78
N ALA A 159 -22.53 -11.61 -6.68
CA ALA A 159 -22.83 -12.29 -5.45
C ALA A 159 -23.83 -11.46 -4.61
N GLU A 160 -24.86 -12.11 -4.09
CA GLU A 160 -25.93 -11.47 -3.33
C GLU A 160 -25.89 -11.77 -1.84
N GLY A 161 -25.28 -12.91 -1.45
CA GLY A 161 -25.19 -13.32 -0.06
C GLY A 161 -24.17 -14.43 0.15
N VAL A 162 -23.89 -14.70 1.43
CA VAL A 162 -23.03 -15.81 1.88
C VAL A 162 -23.73 -16.50 3.05
N GLU A 163 -23.73 -17.84 3.04
CA GLU A 163 -24.29 -18.72 4.09
C GLU A 163 -23.19 -19.63 4.64
N ASP A 164 -23.19 -19.83 5.97
CA ASP A 164 -22.31 -20.78 6.65
C ASP A 164 -22.97 -22.15 6.73
N LEU A 165 -22.54 -23.09 5.88
CA LEU A 165 -23.05 -24.46 5.84
C LEU A 165 -22.64 -25.30 7.05
N GLY A 166 -21.56 -24.93 7.75
CA GLY A 166 -21.11 -25.58 8.98
C GLY A 166 -22.07 -25.30 10.14
N ALA A 167 -22.48 -24.05 10.28
CA ALA A 167 -23.48 -23.64 11.28
C ALA A 167 -24.85 -24.30 11.04
N GLU A 168 -25.28 -24.42 9.79
CA GLU A 168 -26.54 -25.10 9.43
C GLU A 168 -26.49 -26.60 9.76
N ARG A 169 -25.36 -27.29 9.47
CA ARG A 169 -25.18 -28.71 9.78
C ARG A 169 -25.17 -28.96 11.29
N SER A 170 -24.56 -28.11 12.09
CA SER A 170 -24.54 -28.16 13.55
C SER A 170 -25.94 -27.97 14.12
N ALA A 171 -26.68 -26.97 13.68
CA ALA A 171 -28.04 -26.70 14.12
C ALA A 171 -29.03 -27.85 13.74
N THR A 172 -28.80 -28.48 12.59
CA THR A 172 -29.60 -29.62 12.14
C THR A 172 -29.30 -30.89 12.94
N ALA A 173 -28.01 -31.12 13.28
CA ALA A 173 -27.57 -32.23 14.13
C ALA A 173 -28.12 -32.09 15.56
N GLU A 174 -28.09 -30.89 16.14
CA GLU A 174 -28.67 -30.62 17.46
C GLU A 174 -30.19 -30.84 17.50
N ARG A 175 -30.90 -30.45 16.42
CA ARG A 175 -32.34 -30.73 16.30
C ARG A 175 -32.64 -32.22 16.13
N ALA A 176 -31.77 -32.98 15.47
CA ALA A 176 -31.95 -34.42 15.23
C ALA A 176 -31.62 -35.28 16.47
N THR A 177 -30.70 -34.84 17.32
CA THR A 177 -30.28 -35.61 18.51
C THR A 177 -31.08 -35.27 19.75
N GLY A 178 -31.87 -34.21 19.80
CA GLY A 178 -32.77 -33.87 20.92
C GLY A 178 -32.05 -33.58 22.24
N GLU A 179 -30.70 -33.57 22.27
CA GLU A 179 -29.91 -33.31 23.46
C GLU A 179 -29.63 -31.82 23.60
N ARG A 180 -30.40 -31.16 24.47
CA ARG A 180 -29.95 -29.91 25.10
C ARG A 180 -28.75 -30.27 25.98
N ALA A 181 -27.60 -29.74 25.67
CA ALA A 181 -26.43 -29.78 26.55
C ALA A 181 -26.80 -29.09 27.88
N THR A 182 -27.09 -29.91 28.88
CA THR A 182 -27.11 -29.45 30.29
C THR A 182 -25.69 -29.20 30.73
N ASN A 183 -25.47 -28.01 31.28
CA ASN A 183 -24.24 -27.51 31.86
C ASN A 183 -23.42 -28.60 32.57
N ALA A 184 -22.24 -28.87 32.03
CA ALA A 184 -21.13 -29.47 32.78
C ALA A 184 -20.13 -28.37 33.09
N GLU A 185 -20.20 -27.86 34.32
CA GLU A 185 -19.15 -27.02 34.90
C GLU A 185 -17.84 -27.80 35.06
N GLY A 186 -16.80 -27.23 34.50
CA GLY A 186 -15.42 -27.55 34.90
C GLY A 186 -14.72 -28.61 34.09
N VAL A 187 -13.92 -28.19 33.11
CA VAL A 187 -12.50 -28.56 32.90
C VAL A 187 -11.98 -27.75 31.69
N GLY A 188 -10.93 -26.98 31.91
CA GLY A 188 -9.91 -26.50 30.96
C GLY A 188 -10.39 -25.89 29.64
N ALA A 189 -10.43 -24.57 29.55
CA ALA A 189 -10.67 -23.82 28.32
C ALA A 189 -9.50 -23.97 27.31
N GLY A 190 -9.57 -25.02 26.51
CA GLY A 190 -8.98 -25.06 25.19
C GLY A 190 -10.11 -24.74 24.21
N SER A 191 -10.13 -23.54 23.62
CA SER A 191 -11.16 -23.12 22.70
C SER A 191 -11.15 -24.01 21.46
N ALA A 192 -12.06 -25.01 21.42
CA ALA A 192 -12.41 -25.67 20.19
C ALA A 192 -13.22 -24.64 19.37
N HIS A 193 -12.56 -23.91 18.45
CA HIS A 193 -13.27 -23.20 17.42
C HIS A 193 -14.05 -24.24 16.60
N ALA A 194 -15.38 -24.10 16.57
CA ALA A 194 -16.21 -24.87 15.65
C ALA A 194 -15.62 -24.69 14.23
N ALA A 195 -15.51 -25.76 13.47
CA ALA A 195 -14.96 -25.73 12.11
C ALA A 195 -15.77 -24.75 11.27
N GLU A 196 -15.10 -23.71 10.79
CA GLU A 196 -15.70 -22.70 9.90
C GLU A 196 -15.94 -23.30 8.52
N GLY A 197 -17.09 -22.98 7.91
CA GLY A 197 -17.41 -23.41 6.55
C GLY A 197 -17.72 -24.90 6.38
N PRO A 198 -17.96 -25.38 5.17
CA PRO A 198 -17.88 -24.65 3.90
C PRO A 198 -18.91 -23.52 3.78
N TRP A 199 -18.62 -22.60 2.88
CA TRP A 199 -19.42 -21.40 2.59
C TRP A 199 -20.26 -21.62 1.33
N ARG A 200 -21.48 -21.11 1.30
CA ARG A 200 -22.28 -21.02 0.07
C ARG A 200 -22.40 -19.55 -0.33
N VAL A 201 -21.95 -19.21 -1.54
CA VAL A 201 -22.08 -17.89 -2.16
C VAL A 201 -23.31 -17.90 -3.05
N LEU A 202 -24.29 -17.09 -2.75
CA LEU A 202 -25.52 -16.94 -3.54
C LEU A 202 -25.28 -15.98 -4.71
N LEU A 203 -25.69 -16.36 -5.90
CA LEU A 203 -25.48 -15.60 -7.13
C LEU A 203 -26.78 -15.01 -7.66
N ALA A 204 -26.68 -13.82 -8.28
CA ALA A 204 -27.84 -13.07 -8.81
C ALA A 204 -28.58 -13.80 -9.96
N ASP A 205 -27.94 -14.75 -10.61
CA ASP A 205 -28.57 -15.63 -11.63
C ASP A 205 -29.36 -16.81 -11.04
N GLY A 206 -29.50 -16.86 -9.72
CA GLY A 206 -30.14 -17.94 -8.98
C GLY A 206 -29.28 -19.17 -8.71
N GLY A 207 -28.03 -19.16 -9.20
CA GLY A 207 -27.03 -20.17 -8.90
C GLY A 207 -26.39 -19.99 -7.53
N HIS A 208 -25.51 -20.91 -7.17
CA HIS A 208 -24.63 -20.77 -6.00
C HIS A 208 -23.29 -21.44 -6.25
N LEU A 209 -22.29 -21.05 -5.44
CA LEU A 209 -20.97 -21.67 -5.37
C LEU A 209 -20.74 -22.15 -3.94
N GLU A 210 -20.15 -23.35 -3.79
CA GLU A 210 -19.65 -23.81 -2.50
C GLU A 210 -18.13 -23.62 -2.47
N ALA A 211 -17.62 -23.00 -1.39
CA ALA A 211 -16.21 -22.70 -1.22
C ALA A 211 -15.74 -23.00 0.21
N ASP A 212 -14.48 -23.41 0.34
CA ASP A 212 -13.83 -23.60 1.64
C ASP A 212 -13.32 -22.27 2.20
N LEU A 213 -12.94 -21.35 1.30
CA LEU A 213 -12.32 -20.07 1.61
C LEU A 213 -13.05 -18.95 0.85
N LEU A 214 -13.13 -17.76 1.46
CA LEU A 214 -13.70 -16.56 0.84
C LEU A 214 -12.71 -15.41 0.83
N LEU A 215 -12.62 -14.73 -0.29
CA LEU A 215 -11.94 -13.46 -0.43
C LEU A 215 -12.92 -12.41 -0.98
N VAL A 216 -13.23 -11.38 -0.19
CA VAL A 216 -14.16 -10.33 -0.57
C VAL A 216 -13.36 -9.09 -1.00
N THR A 217 -13.40 -8.78 -2.30
CA THR A 217 -12.67 -7.68 -2.93
C THR A 217 -13.61 -6.78 -3.76
N VAL A 218 -14.84 -6.66 -3.32
CA VAL A 218 -15.82 -5.73 -3.90
C VAL A 218 -15.24 -4.31 -3.86
N GLY A 219 -15.16 -3.66 -5.02
CA GLY A 219 -14.61 -2.32 -5.14
C GLY A 219 -15.60 -1.23 -4.68
N HIS A 220 -15.54 -0.07 -5.34
CA HIS A 220 -16.50 1.00 -5.09
C HIS A 220 -17.91 0.56 -5.49
N THR A 221 -18.87 0.78 -4.59
CA THR A 221 -20.29 0.50 -4.78
C THR A 221 -21.08 1.78 -4.79
N ASP A 222 -22.30 1.72 -5.33
CA ASP A 222 -23.26 2.81 -5.14
C ASP A 222 -23.85 2.74 -3.72
N ALA A 223 -24.32 3.89 -3.26
CA ALA A 223 -25.01 4.00 -1.98
C ALA A 223 -26.48 4.41 -2.21
N ARG A 224 -27.35 3.93 -1.33
CA ARG A 224 -28.73 4.43 -1.26
C ARG A 224 -28.70 5.92 -0.95
N PRO A 225 -29.57 6.72 -1.58
CA PRO A 225 -29.65 8.13 -1.25
C PRO A 225 -29.99 8.33 0.23
N THR A 226 -29.22 9.15 0.94
CA THR A 226 -29.58 9.58 2.29
C THR A 226 -30.93 10.28 2.29
N PRO A 227 -31.66 10.37 3.43
CA PRO A 227 -32.91 11.10 3.50
C PRO A 227 -32.83 12.53 2.96
N ALA A 228 -31.72 13.24 3.20
CA ALA A 228 -31.45 14.57 2.66
C ALA A 228 -31.36 14.57 1.13
N ARG A 229 -30.62 13.61 0.53
CA ARG A 229 -30.50 13.46 -0.93
C ARG A 229 -31.82 13.04 -1.58
N HIS A 230 -32.57 12.18 -0.88
CA HIS A 230 -33.90 11.78 -1.33
C HIS A 230 -34.86 13.00 -1.37
N ALA A 231 -34.76 13.88 -0.36
CA ALA A 231 -35.53 15.13 -0.33
C ALA A 231 -35.16 16.08 -1.49
N LEU A 232 -33.87 16.21 -1.82
CA LEU A 232 -33.39 17.00 -2.97
C LEU A 232 -33.93 16.45 -4.29
N ALA A 233 -33.88 15.13 -4.50
CA ALA A 233 -34.43 14.48 -5.69
C ALA A 233 -35.94 14.63 -5.81
N ALA A 234 -36.67 14.49 -4.69
CA ALA A 234 -38.09 14.69 -4.66
C ALA A 234 -38.47 16.15 -4.93
N PHE A 235 -37.71 17.10 -4.38
CA PHE A 235 -37.88 18.52 -4.65
C PHE A 235 -37.69 18.84 -6.15
N ALA A 236 -36.61 18.39 -6.75
CA ALA A 236 -36.32 18.58 -8.18
C ALA A 236 -37.51 18.09 -9.04
N ARG A 237 -37.97 16.85 -8.80
CA ARG A 237 -39.12 16.28 -9.53
C ARG A 237 -40.42 17.10 -9.36
N ARG A 238 -40.72 17.57 -8.15
CA ARG A 238 -41.94 18.37 -7.90
C ARG A 238 -41.94 19.71 -8.64
N HIS A 239 -40.77 20.31 -8.78
CA HIS A 239 -40.63 21.64 -9.38
C HIS A 239 -40.07 21.65 -10.81
N GLY A 240 -40.02 20.48 -11.46
CA GLY A 240 -39.53 20.37 -12.85
C GLY A 240 -38.04 20.70 -13.03
N GLY A 241 -37.26 20.59 -11.96
CA GLY A 241 -35.82 20.79 -11.96
C GLY A 241 -35.04 19.48 -12.09
N ALA A 242 -33.70 19.56 -12.06
CA ALA A 242 -32.80 18.43 -12.16
C ALA A 242 -31.94 18.29 -10.86
N TYR A 243 -31.79 17.07 -10.39
CA TYR A 243 -30.82 16.74 -9.33
C TYR A 243 -30.01 15.51 -9.75
N VAL A 244 -28.68 15.69 -9.83
CA VAL A 244 -27.72 14.62 -10.11
C VAL A 244 -27.07 14.23 -8.76
N PRO A 245 -27.36 13.03 -8.24
CA PRO A 245 -26.77 12.56 -6.97
C PRO A 245 -25.30 12.18 -7.14
N PRO A 246 -24.58 11.97 -6.02
CA PRO A 246 -23.21 11.42 -6.05
C PRO A 246 -23.16 10.13 -6.86
N SER A 247 -22.26 10.08 -7.84
CA SER A 247 -22.13 8.97 -8.79
C SER A 247 -20.70 8.88 -9.31
N ALA A 248 -20.30 7.68 -9.78
CA ALA A 248 -19.09 7.57 -10.58
C ALA A 248 -19.31 8.29 -11.92
N ALA A 249 -18.30 8.99 -12.42
CA ALA A 249 -18.42 9.81 -13.63
C ALA A 249 -18.88 9.01 -14.87
N ARG A 250 -18.56 7.71 -14.95
CA ARG A 250 -19.01 6.82 -16.02
C ARG A 250 -20.51 6.55 -16.03
N ASP A 251 -21.15 6.58 -14.86
CA ASP A 251 -22.54 6.19 -14.68
C ASP A 251 -23.45 7.42 -14.52
N VAL A 252 -22.89 8.63 -14.59
CA VAL A 252 -23.63 9.86 -14.38
C VAL A 252 -24.51 10.19 -15.57
N ASP A 253 -25.81 10.43 -15.31
CA ASP A 253 -26.75 10.94 -16.29
C ASP A 253 -26.84 12.48 -16.23
N LEU A 254 -26.31 13.14 -17.25
CA LEU A 254 -26.32 14.60 -17.40
C LEU A 254 -27.35 15.09 -18.42
N SER A 255 -28.21 14.20 -18.94
CA SER A 255 -29.24 14.55 -19.96
C SER A 255 -30.30 15.54 -19.45
N GLY A 256 -30.52 15.54 -18.13
CA GLY A 256 -31.47 16.49 -17.48
C GLY A 256 -30.92 17.92 -17.31
N ILE A 257 -29.67 18.19 -17.72
CA ILE A 257 -29.05 19.53 -17.64
C ILE A 257 -29.06 20.15 -19.04
N ALA A 258 -29.88 21.19 -19.24
CA ALA A 258 -30.07 21.82 -20.56
C ALA A 258 -28.90 22.76 -20.92
N ALA A 259 -28.76 23.04 -22.22
CA ALA A 259 -27.85 24.06 -22.74
C ALA A 259 -28.20 25.45 -22.16
N GLY A 260 -27.20 26.23 -21.78
CA GLY A 260 -27.33 27.55 -21.18
C GLY A 260 -28.02 27.59 -19.81
N GLN A 261 -28.40 26.46 -19.26
CA GLN A 261 -29.05 26.39 -17.92
C GLN A 261 -28.01 26.70 -16.80
N ASP A 262 -28.41 27.52 -15.83
CA ASP A 262 -27.68 27.68 -14.59
C ASP A 262 -27.75 26.38 -13.76
N VAL A 263 -26.60 25.83 -13.36
CA VAL A 263 -26.52 24.65 -12.53
C VAL A 263 -25.57 24.86 -11.34
N ILE A 264 -26.02 24.55 -10.12
CA ILE A 264 -25.17 24.47 -8.94
C ILE A 264 -24.40 23.16 -8.97
N VAL A 265 -23.07 23.23 -8.78
CA VAL A 265 -22.20 22.05 -8.59
C VAL A 265 -21.61 22.10 -7.19
N ARG A 266 -21.91 21.10 -6.38
CA ARG A 266 -21.39 20.96 -5.02
C ARG A 266 -20.26 19.95 -5.01
N GLY A 267 -19.02 20.42 -4.75
CA GLY A 267 -17.79 19.61 -4.75
C GLY A 267 -16.82 20.09 -5.82
N MET A 268 -15.50 20.07 -5.50
CA MET A 268 -14.43 20.53 -6.38
C MET A 268 -13.26 19.54 -6.45
N GLY A 269 -13.49 18.24 -6.17
CA GLY A 269 -12.52 17.17 -6.32
C GLY A 269 -12.45 16.62 -7.74
N LEU A 270 -11.88 15.41 -7.90
CA LEU A 270 -11.74 14.77 -9.21
C LEU A 270 -13.07 14.54 -9.93
N ALA A 271 -14.13 14.18 -9.20
CA ALA A 271 -15.46 14.00 -9.79
C ALA A 271 -15.97 15.30 -10.46
N PHE A 272 -15.69 16.46 -9.87
CA PHE A 272 -16.02 17.75 -10.48
C PHE A 272 -15.25 17.97 -11.80
N VAL A 273 -13.97 17.66 -11.82
CA VAL A 273 -13.13 17.80 -13.03
C VAL A 273 -13.63 16.92 -14.17
N ASP A 274 -14.00 15.68 -13.86
CA ASP A 274 -14.59 14.74 -14.81
C ASP A 274 -15.91 15.28 -15.37
N LEU A 275 -16.85 15.68 -14.49
CA LEU A 275 -18.14 16.22 -14.85
C LEU A 275 -18.02 17.49 -15.70
N LEU A 276 -17.08 18.36 -15.34
CA LEU A 276 -16.83 19.59 -16.10
C LEU A 276 -16.38 19.28 -17.52
N SER A 277 -15.49 18.28 -17.71
CA SER A 277 -15.09 17.83 -19.04
C SER A 277 -16.26 17.30 -19.88
N LEU A 278 -17.16 16.53 -19.24
CA LEU A 278 -18.36 16.01 -19.92
C LEU A 278 -19.37 17.12 -20.25
N LEU A 279 -19.50 18.14 -19.40
CA LEU A 279 -20.44 19.27 -19.60
C LEU A 279 -19.92 20.31 -20.60
N THR A 280 -18.62 20.28 -20.94
CA THR A 280 -17.96 21.25 -21.82
C THR A 280 -17.44 20.60 -23.12
N GLU A 281 -16.26 19.94 -23.10
CA GLU A 281 -15.73 19.22 -24.27
C GLU A 281 -16.69 18.13 -24.75
N GLY A 282 -17.35 17.40 -23.81
CA GLY A 282 -18.35 16.38 -24.12
C GLY A 282 -19.58 16.94 -24.84
N ARG A 283 -19.80 18.24 -24.78
CA ARG A 283 -20.87 18.96 -25.50
C ARG A 283 -20.37 19.77 -26.70
N GLY A 284 -19.14 19.48 -27.18
CA GLY A 284 -18.60 20.06 -28.40
C GLY A 284 -17.78 21.33 -28.23
N GLY A 285 -17.62 21.82 -27.00
CA GLY A 285 -16.71 22.92 -26.69
C GLY A 285 -15.24 22.53 -26.90
N ARG A 286 -14.36 23.51 -27.11
CA ARG A 286 -12.95 23.24 -27.43
C ARG A 286 -12.02 24.22 -26.74
N PHE A 287 -10.82 23.74 -26.40
CA PHE A 287 -9.75 24.57 -25.87
C PHE A 287 -8.69 24.82 -26.95
N GLU A 288 -8.24 26.07 -27.05
CA GLU A 288 -7.16 26.47 -27.95
C GLU A 288 -6.08 27.22 -27.18
N PRO A 289 -4.79 27.05 -27.52
CA PRO A 289 -3.73 27.88 -26.97
C PRO A 289 -3.91 29.36 -27.36
N CYS A 290 -3.72 30.28 -26.42
CA CYS A 290 -3.70 31.70 -26.73
C CYS A 290 -2.42 32.05 -27.51
N PRO A 291 -2.49 32.78 -28.64
CA PRO A 291 -1.32 33.21 -29.40
C PRO A 291 -0.34 34.02 -28.53
N GLY A 292 0.96 33.75 -28.65
CA GLY A 292 2.03 34.56 -28.00
C GLY A 292 2.36 34.19 -26.54
N THR A 293 1.80 33.18 -25.95
CA THR A 293 1.99 32.84 -24.55
C THR A 293 2.98 31.68 -24.29
N GLY A 294 3.83 31.31 -25.20
CA GLY A 294 4.87 30.30 -24.98
C GLY A 294 4.34 28.88 -24.59
N ARG A 295 5.24 28.00 -24.09
CA ARG A 295 4.93 26.60 -23.74
C ARG A 295 4.00 26.43 -22.51
N GLN A 296 3.83 27.51 -21.71
CA GLN A 296 2.86 27.63 -20.61
C GLN A 296 1.67 28.51 -21.01
N GLY A 297 1.20 28.34 -22.25
CA GLY A 297 0.20 29.18 -22.88
C GLY A 297 -1.15 29.08 -22.18
N ARG A 298 -1.68 30.28 -21.81
CA ARG A 298 -3.09 30.37 -21.37
C ARG A 298 -3.98 29.76 -22.45
N LEU A 299 -4.91 28.91 -22.02
CA LEU A 299 -5.93 28.37 -22.91
C LEU A 299 -7.07 29.40 -23.09
N ARG A 300 -7.69 29.40 -24.27
CA ARG A 300 -8.97 30.03 -24.55
C ARG A 300 -10.01 28.92 -24.77
N TYR A 301 -11.15 29.06 -24.15
CA TYR A 301 -12.28 28.17 -24.41
C TYR A 301 -13.17 28.75 -25.52
N LEU A 302 -13.54 27.89 -26.46
CA LEU A 302 -14.48 28.17 -27.53
C LEU A 302 -15.76 27.37 -27.24
N ALA A 303 -16.79 28.07 -26.79
CA ALA A 303 -18.08 27.48 -26.44
C ALA A 303 -18.78 26.94 -27.70
N SER A 304 -19.44 25.80 -27.55
CA SER A 304 -20.35 25.23 -28.54
C SER A 304 -21.72 25.88 -28.50
N GLY A 305 -22.09 26.44 -27.34
CA GLY A 305 -23.43 26.91 -27.05
C GLY A 305 -24.32 25.85 -26.36
N GLU A 306 -23.83 24.63 -26.23
CA GLU A 306 -24.54 23.51 -25.56
C GLU A 306 -24.14 23.33 -24.09
N GLU A 307 -23.18 24.14 -23.59
CA GLU A 307 -22.77 24.10 -22.20
C GLU A 307 -23.79 24.72 -21.27
N PRO A 308 -23.96 24.19 -20.04
CA PRO A 308 -24.63 24.92 -18.97
C PRO A 308 -23.71 26.01 -18.38
N HIS A 309 -24.28 26.94 -17.66
CA HIS A 309 -23.52 27.84 -16.80
C HIS A 309 -23.33 27.22 -15.41
N VAL A 310 -22.10 26.92 -15.02
CA VAL A 310 -21.75 26.17 -13.81
C VAL A 310 -21.42 27.11 -12.66
N TRP A 311 -22.17 27.00 -11.57
CA TRP A 311 -21.92 27.68 -10.29
C TRP A 311 -21.34 26.66 -9.29
N VAL A 312 -20.03 26.74 -9.00
CA VAL A 312 -19.33 25.71 -8.23
C VAL A 312 -18.77 26.21 -6.91
N GLY A 313 -18.91 25.37 -5.90
CA GLY A 313 -18.29 25.58 -4.58
C GLY A 313 -18.13 24.30 -3.79
N SER A 314 -17.40 24.37 -2.69
CA SER A 314 -17.15 23.22 -1.84
C SER A 314 -16.91 23.64 -0.39
N ARG A 315 -16.59 22.69 0.50
CA ARG A 315 -16.14 23.00 1.87
C ARG A 315 -14.90 23.93 1.86
N ARG A 316 -13.89 23.55 1.04
CA ARG A 316 -12.63 24.30 0.88
C ARG A 316 -12.77 25.52 -0.05
N GLY A 317 -13.67 25.48 -1.01
CA GLY A 317 -13.82 26.48 -2.05
C GLY A 317 -12.79 26.46 -3.16
N ALA A 318 -11.87 25.49 -3.11
CA ALA A 318 -10.82 25.28 -4.10
C ALA A 318 -10.88 23.85 -4.64
N PRO A 319 -10.47 23.61 -5.90
CA PRO A 319 -10.26 22.27 -6.43
C PRO A 319 -9.02 21.62 -5.78
N TYR A 320 -8.85 20.32 -5.98
CA TYR A 320 -7.62 19.63 -5.61
C TYR A 320 -6.41 20.26 -6.32
N HIS A 321 -5.27 20.28 -5.64
CA HIS A 321 -4.01 20.71 -6.23
C HIS A 321 -3.67 19.89 -7.47
N SER A 322 -3.06 20.51 -8.47
CA SER A 322 -2.62 19.80 -9.69
C SER A 322 -1.47 18.82 -9.38
N LYS A 323 -1.23 17.89 -10.28
CA LYS A 323 -0.05 17.02 -10.20
C LYS A 323 1.24 17.84 -10.38
N VAL A 324 2.27 17.48 -9.60
CA VAL A 324 3.60 18.11 -9.71
C VAL A 324 4.27 17.65 -11.00
N ALA A 325 4.93 18.56 -11.73
CA ALA A 325 5.57 18.23 -13.01
C ALA A 325 6.67 17.16 -12.87
N ASP A 326 7.46 17.24 -11.80
CA ASP A 326 8.46 16.21 -11.47
C ASP A 326 8.06 15.50 -10.17
N GLU A 327 7.39 14.36 -10.31
CA GLU A 327 7.00 13.51 -9.20
C GLU A 327 8.00 12.39 -8.92
N SER A 328 9.24 12.49 -9.42
CA SER A 328 10.26 11.49 -9.17
C SER A 328 10.44 11.27 -7.67
N VAL A 329 10.20 10.05 -7.24
CA VAL A 329 10.41 9.61 -5.85
C VAL A 329 11.78 8.96 -5.80
N PRO A 330 12.71 9.40 -4.95
CA PRO A 330 14.00 8.73 -4.78
C PRO A 330 13.79 7.25 -4.45
N ALA A 331 14.60 6.38 -5.04
CA ALA A 331 14.60 4.97 -4.69
C ALA A 331 15.01 4.81 -3.21
N GLY A 332 14.12 4.23 -2.42
CA GLY A 332 14.32 3.99 -0.99
C GLY A 332 13.44 4.84 -0.07
N PRO A 333 13.18 4.37 1.15
CA PRO A 333 12.50 5.15 2.16
C PRO A 333 13.45 6.28 2.59
N GLY A 334 13.15 7.52 2.24
CA GLY A 334 13.68 8.62 3.00
C GLY A 334 13.15 8.45 4.42
N ASP A 335 14.04 8.43 5.40
CA ASP A 335 13.65 8.14 6.77
C ASP A 335 12.77 9.26 7.32
N LEU A 336 11.57 8.89 7.78
CA LEU A 336 10.78 9.73 8.65
C LEU A 336 11.52 9.78 10.00
N VAL A 337 11.70 10.99 10.54
CA VAL A 337 12.49 11.22 11.76
C VAL A 337 11.59 11.35 12.99
N HIS A 338 10.43 11.95 12.79
CA HIS A 338 9.46 12.20 13.86
C HIS A 338 8.38 11.13 13.94
N LEU A 339 7.80 10.73 12.80
CA LEU A 339 6.75 9.71 12.72
C LEU A 339 7.38 8.31 12.63
N THR A 340 7.78 7.79 13.78
CA THR A 340 8.43 6.48 13.92
C THR A 340 7.63 5.55 14.84
N ALA A 341 7.85 4.23 14.73
CA ALA A 341 7.24 3.26 15.62
C ALA A 341 7.55 3.55 17.09
N GLN A 342 8.78 3.99 17.41
CA GLN A 342 9.19 4.36 18.75
C GLN A 342 8.47 5.62 19.26
N ALA A 343 8.31 6.64 18.41
CA ALA A 343 7.64 7.88 18.79
C ALA A 343 6.13 7.66 19.05
N ILE A 344 5.50 6.75 18.32
CA ILE A 344 4.12 6.35 18.58
C ILE A 344 4.02 5.51 19.84
N ALA A 345 4.90 4.50 20.02
CA ALA A 345 4.91 3.66 21.19
C ALA A 345 5.13 4.45 22.50
N ALA A 346 5.88 5.56 22.45
CA ALA A 346 6.08 6.46 23.61
C ALA A 346 4.83 7.26 24.00
N ARG A 347 3.77 7.22 23.18
CA ARG A 347 2.49 7.94 23.36
C ARG A 347 1.31 7.01 23.60
N GLU A 348 1.54 5.70 23.56
CA GLU A 348 0.50 4.70 23.84
C GLU A 348 0.01 4.77 25.28
N ASP A 349 -1.28 4.57 25.45
CA ASP A 349 -1.88 4.33 26.76
C ASP A 349 -1.58 2.90 27.28
N ALA A 350 -2.15 2.57 28.45
CA ALA A 350 -1.96 1.26 29.07
C ALA A 350 -2.48 0.09 28.23
N GLU A 351 -3.42 0.34 27.32
CA GLU A 351 -4.01 -0.59 26.38
C GLU A 351 -3.27 -0.65 25.03
N GLY A 352 -2.20 0.14 24.86
CA GLY A 352 -1.41 0.23 23.63
C GLY A 352 -2.10 0.97 22.52
N ARG A 353 -2.98 1.94 22.84
CA ARG A 353 -3.72 2.76 21.87
C ARG A 353 -3.28 4.22 21.90
N VAL A 354 -3.49 4.91 20.78
CA VAL A 354 -3.17 6.33 20.63
C VAL A 354 -4.38 7.12 20.12
N ARG A 355 -4.41 8.42 20.43
CA ARG A 355 -5.35 9.39 19.83
C ARG A 355 -4.70 10.06 18.64
N PHE A 356 -5.41 10.02 17.49
CA PHE A 356 -4.83 10.52 16.25
C PHE A 356 -4.42 12.00 16.33
N ARG A 357 -5.31 12.87 16.80
CA ARG A 357 -5.05 14.32 16.83
C ARG A 357 -4.01 14.71 17.87
N GLU A 358 -4.06 14.13 19.06
CA GLU A 358 -3.21 14.50 20.18
C GLU A 358 -1.82 13.87 20.07
N ASP A 359 -1.74 12.60 19.63
CA ASP A 359 -0.51 11.81 19.71
C ASP A 359 0.21 11.69 18.37
N VAL A 360 -0.54 11.59 17.25
CA VAL A 360 0.03 11.27 15.93
C VAL A 360 0.16 12.50 15.04
N LEU A 361 -0.87 13.36 14.99
CA LEU A 361 -0.89 14.54 14.15
C LEU A 361 0.29 15.50 14.40
N PRO A 362 0.75 15.75 15.64
CA PRO A 362 1.95 16.56 15.88
C PRO A 362 3.22 15.95 15.27
N LEU A 363 3.33 14.62 15.18
CA LEU A 363 4.46 13.95 14.54
C LEU A 363 4.40 14.13 13.02
N ILE A 364 3.21 14.05 12.45
CA ILE A 364 2.96 14.31 11.03
C ILE A 364 3.32 15.77 10.68
N ASP A 365 2.84 16.73 11.47
CA ASP A 365 3.14 18.15 11.28
C ASP A 365 4.64 18.42 11.31
N ALA A 366 5.36 17.82 12.27
CA ALA A 366 6.82 17.96 12.35
C ALA A 366 7.55 17.41 11.11
N GLU A 367 7.10 16.29 10.55
CA GLU A 367 7.66 15.74 9.29
C GLU A 367 7.41 16.67 8.11
N ILE A 368 6.19 17.19 7.98
CA ILE A 368 5.83 18.09 6.88
C ILE A 368 6.67 19.36 6.97
N ARG A 369 6.77 19.99 8.14
CA ARG A 369 7.55 21.22 8.34
C ARG A 369 9.05 21.02 8.08
N ARG A 370 9.57 19.86 8.43
CA ARG A 370 10.97 19.49 8.13
C ARG A 370 11.24 19.41 6.62
N ALA A 371 10.28 18.88 5.87
CA ALA A 371 10.44 18.66 4.44
C ALA A 371 10.00 19.84 3.56
N TYR A 372 9.12 20.70 4.07
CA TYR A 372 8.50 21.80 3.34
C TYR A 372 8.71 23.12 4.06
N PRO A 373 9.82 23.85 3.80
CA PRO A 373 10.14 25.12 4.44
C PRO A 373 9.08 26.22 4.31
N PRO A 374 8.26 26.27 3.22
CA PRO A 374 7.18 27.25 3.13
C PRO A 374 6.04 27.08 4.13
N ALA A 375 6.02 25.96 4.91
CA ALA A 375 4.98 25.76 5.93
C ALA A 375 4.95 26.93 6.95
N PRO A 376 3.76 27.44 7.33
CA PRO A 376 3.64 28.56 8.27
C PRO A 376 4.14 28.18 9.67
N PRO A 377 4.48 29.18 10.53
CA PRO A 377 4.92 28.93 11.90
C PRO A 377 3.91 28.12 12.72
N VAL A 378 4.40 27.29 13.65
CA VAL A 378 3.60 26.40 14.51
C VAL A 378 2.51 27.14 15.29
N GLU A 379 2.79 28.35 15.75
CA GLU A 379 1.84 29.18 16.54
C GLU A 379 0.52 29.50 15.79
N LYS A 380 0.54 29.41 14.46
CA LYS A 380 -0.63 29.74 13.62
C LYS A 380 -1.41 28.54 13.11
N ASP A 381 -0.87 27.29 13.23
CA ASP A 381 -1.51 26.17 12.54
C ASP A 381 -1.20 24.77 13.11
N ALA A 382 -1.63 24.55 14.35
CA ALA A 382 -1.45 23.27 15.05
C ALA A 382 -2.19 22.07 14.40
N GLU A 383 -3.09 22.32 13.44
CA GLU A 383 -3.98 21.31 12.87
C GLU A 383 -3.83 21.11 11.35
N LEU A 384 -2.70 21.58 10.74
CA LEU A 384 -2.49 21.56 9.29
C LEU A 384 -3.60 22.29 8.48
N ARG A 385 -4.26 23.28 9.07
CA ARG A 385 -5.36 24.06 8.40
C ARG A 385 -4.91 24.71 7.11
N TRP A 386 -3.67 25.20 7.08
CA TRP A 386 -3.08 25.82 5.90
C TRP A 386 -3.01 24.84 4.71
N LEU A 387 -2.91 23.54 4.99
CA LEU A 387 -2.87 22.49 3.98
C LEU A 387 -4.29 21.99 3.65
N ASP A 388 -5.16 21.86 4.67
CA ASP A 388 -6.53 21.33 4.51
C ASP A 388 -7.54 22.38 3.98
N ASP A 389 -7.39 23.66 4.32
CA ASP A 389 -8.34 24.72 3.96
C ASP A 389 -7.63 26.01 3.57
N PRO A 390 -6.96 26.07 2.40
CA PRO A 390 -6.13 27.19 2.00
C PRO A 390 -6.91 28.50 1.81
N LEU A 391 -8.23 28.45 1.67
CA LEU A 391 -9.10 29.62 1.53
C LEU A 391 -9.91 29.93 2.82
N ALA A 392 -9.55 29.34 3.96
CA ALA A 392 -10.21 29.57 5.25
C ALA A 392 -10.23 31.07 5.62
N TRP A 393 -9.17 31.79 5.27
CA TRP A 393 -9.03 33.22 5.54
C TRP A 393 -10.14 34.09 4.91
N LEU A 394 -10.75 33.65 3.78
CA LEU A 394 -11.89 34.33 3.15
C LEU A 394 -13.13 34.38 4.02
N VAL A 395 -13.25 33.48 4.97
CA VAL A 395 -14.44 33.24 5.77
C VAL A 395 -14.18 33.30 7.28
N ALA A 396 -12.94 33.63 7.68
CA ALA A 396 -12.57 33.82 9.08
C ALA A 396 -13.22 35.11 9.65
N ASP A 397 -13.63 35.04 10.91
CA ASP A 397 -14.28 36.20 11.58
C ASP A 397 -13.30 37.38 11.81
N ASP A 398 -12.00 37.11 11.72
CA ASP A 398 -10.90 38.07 11.85
C ASP A 398 -10.60 38.84 10.56
N SER A 399 -11.36 38.68 9.49
CA SER A 399 -11.21 39.50 8.30
C SER A 399 -11.56 40.96 8.67
N TRP A 400 -10.60 41.83 8.54
CA TRP A 400 -10.72 43.28 8.86
C TRP A 400 -11.80 44.03 8.07
N VAL A 401 -12.46 43.33 7.11
CA VAL A 401 -13.59 43.86 6.35
C VAL A 401 -14.86 43.20 6.86
N PRO A 402 -15.77 43.94 7.56
CA PRO A 402 -17.08 43.43 7.92
C PRO A 402 -17.87 43.00 6.66
N ARG A 403 -18.28 41.75 6.58
CA ARG A 403 -18.96 41.16 5.42
C ARG A 403 -20.27 41.86 5.07
N ASP A 404 -20.93 42.34 6.08
CA ASP A 404 -22.19 43.07 5.97
C ASP A 404 -22.06 44.41 5.24
N LEU A 405 -20.80 44.88 5.07
CA LEU A 405 -20.47 46.14 4.39
C LEU A 405 -20.01 45.96 2.95
N LEU A 406 -19.84 44.72 2.48
CA LEU A 406 -19.48 44.44 1.10
C LEU A 406 -20.74 44.29 0.24
N PRO A 407 -20.87 45.06 -0.86
CA PRO A 407 -21.93 44.80 -1.82
C PRO A 407 -21.86 43.36 -2.38
N PRO A 408 -22.96 42.74 -2.77
CA PRO A 408 -22.96 41.36 -3.32
C PRO A 408 -22.03 41.17 -4.51
N CYS A 409 -21.82 42.21 -5.31
CA CYS A 409 -20.85 42.17 -6.41
C CYS A 409 -19.39 42.12 -5.93
N ASP A 410 -19.06 42.71 -4.80
CA ASP A 410 -17.70 42.72 -4.26
C ASP A 410 -17.36 41.34 -3.63
N ALA A 411 -18.32 40.70 -2.95
CA ALA A 411 -18.15 39.35 -2.42
C ALA A 411 -17.86 38.33 -3.54
N ARG A 412 -18.58 38.41 -4.65
CA ARG A 412 -18.37 37.57 -5.83
C ARG A 412 -17.00 37.79 -6.45
N ARG A 413 -16.60 39.06 -6.60
CA ARG A 413 -15.29 39.41 -7.14
C ARG A 413 -14.17 38.95 -6.23
N LEU A 414 -14.30 39.17 -4.91
CA LEU A 414 -13.32 38.70 -3.93
C LEU A 414 -13.16 37.17 -3.97
N THR A 415 -14.24 36.42 -4.00
CA THR A 415 -14.25 34.97 -4.11
C THR A 415 -13.55 34.52 -5.40
N ARG A 416 -13.92 35.09 -6.54
CA ARG A 416 -13.32 34.82 -7.83
C ARG A 416 -11.82 35.04 -7.81
N ASP A 417 -11.39 36.24 -7.41
CA ASP A 417 -9.98 36.64 -7.44
C ASP A 417 -9.13 35.74 -6.50
N ALA A 418 -9.66 35.34 -5.35
CA ALA A 418 -8.99 34.43 -4.44
C ALA A 418 -8.82 33.00 -5.02
N VAL A 419 -9.89 32.44 -5.63
CA VAL A 419 -9.83 31.09 -6.24
C VAL A 419 -8.92 31.11 -7.48
N VAL A 420 -9.03 32.14 -8.34
CA VAL A 420 -8.15 32.28 -9.52
C VAL A 420 -6.69 32.40 -9.10
N HIS A 421 -6.41 33.23 -8.08
CA HIS A 421 -5.06 33.37 -7.54
C HIS A 421 -4.50 32.05 -6.99
N HIS A 422 -5.33 31.30 -6.25
CA HIS A 422 -4.95 29.96 -5.75
C HIS A 422 -4.60 29.02 -6.89
N LEU A 423 -5.42 28.94 -7.95
CA LEU A 423 -5.18 28.11 -9.13
C LEU A 423 -3.93 28.52 -9.91
N GLU A 424 -3.73 29.83 -10.12
CA GLU A 424 -2.55 30.34 -10.84
C GLU A 424 -1.26 30.09 -10.03
N ASN A 425 -1.31 30.18 -8.70
CA ASN A 425 -0.18 29.85 -7.84
C ASN A 425 0.11 28.34 -7.87
N ASP A 426 -0.91 27.50 -7.74
CA ASP A 426 -0.77 26.06 -7.83
C ASP A 426 -0.08 25.63 -9.14
N LEU A 427 -0.59 26.08 -10.27
CA LEU A 427 0.01 25.79 -11.58
C LEU A 427 1.45 26.29 -11.68
N ARG A 428 1.75 27.48 -11.15
CA ARG A 428 3.10 28.05 -11.18
C ARG A 428 4.09 27.25 -10.34
N SER A 429 3.72 26.90 -9.10
CA SER A 429 4.60 26.18 -8.18
C SER A 429 4.77 24.71 -8.55
N ARG A 430 3.77 24.11 -9.19
CA ARG A 430 3.76 22.67 -9.50
C ARG A 430 4.19 22.32 -10.92
N THR A 431 4.12 23.25 -11.87
CA THR A 431 4.51 23.02 -13.27
C THR A 431 5.58 23.97 -13.77
N GLY A 432 6.03 24.91 -12.96
CA GLY A 432 7.08 25.87 -13.27
C GLY A 432 8.48 25.27 -13.35
N ALA A 433 9.49 26.14 -13.50
CA ALA A 433 10.89 25.73 -13.57
C ALA A 433 11.44 25.23 -12.23
N ASP A 434 10.87 25.68 -11.12
CA ASP A 434 11.25 25.29 -9.75
C ASP A 434 10.04 24.67 -9.05
N THR A 435 10.04 23.35 -8.98
CA THR A 435 9.02 22.56 -8.28
C THR A 435 9.58 21.89 -7.03
N HIS A 436 10.76 22.29 -6.55
CA HIS A 436 11.50 21.62 -5.49
C HIS A 436 10.66 21.45 -4.21
N ASP A 437 10.07 22.52 -3.72
CA ASP A 437 9.29 22.50 -2.49
C ASP A 437 8.01 21.66 -2.63
N GLU A 438 7.26 21.81 -3.72
CA GLU A 438 6.05 21.03 -3.99
C GLU A 438 6.36 19.55 -4.14
N ARG A 439 7.48 19.20 -4.77
CA ARG A 439 7.97 17.83 -4.84
C ARG A 439 8.34 17.28 -3.47
N ALA A 440 9.00 18.08 -2.63
CA ALA A 440 9.34 17.68 -1.26
C ALA A 440 8.09 17.44 -0.41
N LEU A 441 7.08 18.31 -0.50
CA LEU A 441 5.77 18.14 0.13
C LEU A 441 5.09 16.85 -0.34
N PHE A 442 5.00 16.65 -1.65
CA PHE A 442 4.45 15.44 -2.24
C PHE A 442 5.13 14.17 -1.73
N GLN A 443 6.47 14.14 -1.70
CA GLN A 443 7.26 12.99 -1.28
C GLN A 443 7.08 12.69 0.21
N VAL A 444 7.04 13.71 1.07
CA VAL A 444 6.85 13.49 2.51
C VAL A 444 5.44 12.99 2.82
N LEU A 445 4.42 13.50 2.13
CA LEU A 445 3.04 13.02 2.28
C LEU A 445 2.86 11.56 1.87
N LEU A 446 3.50 11.14 0.78
CA LEU A 446 3.54 9.72 0.38
C LEU A 446 4.18 8.83 1.45
N ARG A 447 5.31 9.25 2.00
CA ARG A 447 6.02 8.50 3.05
C ARG A 447 5.20 8.42 4.33
N ILE A 448 4.61 9.51 4.76
CA ILE A 448 3.71 9.57 5.93
C ILE A 448 2.55 8.61 5.72
N THR A 449 1.85 8.70 4.58
CA THR A 449 0.72 7.81 4.28
C THR A 449 1.14 6.35 4.26
N GLY A 450 2.28 6.05 3.65
CA GLY A 450 2.84 4.68 3.65
C GLY A 450 3.20 4.18 5.04
N ALA A 451 3.73 5.03 5.92
CA ALA A 451 4.06 4.68 7.30
C ALA A 451 2.80 4.49 8.16
N LEU A 452 1.79 5.36 8.00
CA LEU A 452 0.54 5.26 8.75
C LEU A 452 -0.20 3.94 8.53
N VAL A 453 -0.12 3.37 7.33
CA VAL A 453 -0.70 2.04 7.03
C VAL A 453 -0.10 0.95 7.92
N ASP A 454 1.20 1.04 8.21
CA ASP A 454 1.90 0.04 9.02
C ASP A 454 1.85 0.36 10.52
N LEU A 455 1.88 1.64 10.89
CA LEU A 455 2.02 2.10 12.26
C LEU A 455 0.67 2.23 12.99
N LEU A 456 -0.43 2.46 12.26
CA LEU A 456 -1.75 2.69 12.83
C LEU A 456 -2.81 1.70 12.28
N PRO A 457 -2.70 0.41 12.59
CA PRO A 457 -3.82 -0.49 12.37
C PRO A 457 -5.02 -0.05 13.22
N ALA A 458 -6.23 -0.38 12.78
CA ALA A 458 -7.46 0.13 13.37
C ALA A 458 -7.62 -0.17 14.88
N ASP A 459 -7.06 -1.30 15.35
CA ASP A 459 -7.09 -1.71 16.75
C ASP A 459 -6.14 -0.92 17.66
N ARG A 460 -5.24 -0.13 17.07
CA ARG A 460 -4.30 0.75 17.80
C ARG A 460 -4.84 2.16 18.05
N LEU A 461 -5.99 2.48 17.49
CA LEU A 461 -6.62 3.79 17.66
C LEU A 461 -7.70 3.75 18.74
N HIS A 462 -7.81 4.84 19.50
CA HIS A 462 -8.98 5.08 20.32
C HIS A 462 -10.23 5.23 19.45
N ASP A 463 -11.39 4.84 20.00
CA ASP A 463 -12.66 4.90 19.26
C ASP A 463 -13.04 6.33 18.87
N ASP A 464 -12.68 7.34 19.68
CA ASP A 464 -12.89 8.76 19.37
C ASP A 464 -12.04 9.27 18.19
N SER A 465 -10.91 8.63 17.93
CA SER A 465 -9.97 8.97 16.85
C SER A 465 -10.33 8.34 15.51
N SER A 466 -11.24 7.38 15.48
CA SER A 466 -11.61 6.65 14.27
C SER A 466 -12.36 7.52 13.24
N GLY A 467 -12.93 8.68 13.65
CA GLY A 467 -13.52 9.68 12.75
C GLY A 467 -12.52 10.61 12.10
N ASP A 468 -11.41 10.85 12.79
CA ASP A 468 -10.35 11.71 12.31
C ASP A 468 -9.41 10.96 11.36
N TYR A 469 -9.16 9.71 11.64
CA TYR A 469 -8.36 8.81 10.82
C TYR A 469 -9.17 7.53 10.57
N PRO A 470 -9.27 7.04 9.32
CA PRO A 470 -8.56 7.46 8.12
C PRO A 470 -9.23 8.57 7.30
N ALA A 471 -10.48 8.96 7.60
CA ALA A 471 -11.28 9.80 6.71
C ALA A 471 -10.70 11.21 6.54
N TRP A 472 -10.38 11.90 7.64
CA TRP A 472 -9.79 13.24 7.56
C TRP A 472 -8.42 13.23 6.89
N TRP A 473 -7.52 12.30 7.29
CA TRP A 473 -6.20 12.21 6.68
C TRP A 473 -6.28 11.91 5.18
N HIS A 474 -7.13 10.96 4.79
CA HIS A 474 -7.35 10.66 3.37
C HIS A 474 -7.85 11.90 2.59
N SER A 475 -8.73 12.69 3.20
CA SER A 475 -9.24 13.93 2.60
C SER A 475 -8.15 14.99 2.42
N VAL A 476 -7.25 15.18 3.40
CA VAL A 476 -6.11 16.10 3.31
C VAL A 476 -5.09 15.61 2.29
N PHE A 477 -4.69 14.35 2.40
CA PHE A 477 -3.77 13.73 1.46
C PHE A 477 -4.28 13.81 0.01
N SER A 478 -5.55 13.45 -0.21
CA SER A 478 -6.13 13.48 -1.55
C SER A 478 -6.23 14.90 -2.11
N PHE A 479 -6.50 15.88 -1.27
CA PHE A 479 -6.58 17.28 -1.70
C PHE A 479 -5.24 17.78 -2.25
N VAL A 480 -4.12 17.38 -1.62
CA VAL A 480 -2.78 17.85 -1.99
C VAL A 480 -2.13 16.95 -3.06
N ASP A 481 -2.28 15.62 -2.93
CA ASP A 481 -1.53 14.64 -3.76
C ASP A 481 -2.36 14.03 -4.89
N SER A 482 -3.66 13.81 -4.68
CA SER A 482 -4.49 13.06 -5.63
C SER A 482 -5.21 13.95 -6.64
N GLY A 483 -4.64 15.08 -6.99
CA GLY A 483 -5.26 16.05 -7.87
C GLY A 483 -5.24 15.68 -9.37
N PRO A 484 -5.89 16.52 -10.19
CA PRO A 484 -6.00 16.31 -11.61
C PRO A 484 -4.69 16.62 -12.36
N PRO A 485 -4.61 16.21 -13.63
CA PRO A 485 -3.59 16.72 -14.55
C PRO A 485 -3.57 18.26 -14.57
N PRO A 486 -2.40 18.92 -14.60
CA PRO A 486 -2.30 20.38 -14.57
C PRO A 486 -3.13 21.08 -15.66
N HIS A 487 -3.18 20.52 -16.86
CA HIS A 487 -3.96 21.09 -17.98
C HIS A 487 -5.47 21.17 -17.66
N ARG A 488 -6.00 20.34 -16.77
CA ARG A 488 -7.41 20.41 -16.33
C ARG A 488 -7.69 21.66 -15.49
N LEU A 489 -6.71 22.11 -14.68
CA LEU A 489 -6.83 23.40 -13.97
C LEU A 489 -6.63 24.59 -14.90
N GLU A 490 -5.79 24.47 -15.93
CA GLU A 490 -5.69 25.48 -17.00
C GLU A 490 -7.01 25.61 -17.77
N GLN A 491 -7.68 24.48 -18.06
CA GLN A 491 -9.01 24.45 -18.68
C GLN A 491 -10.05 25.11 -17.76
N LEU A 492 -10.03 24.83 -16.47
CA LEU A 492 -10.94 25.46 -15.50
C LEU A 492 -10.79 26.99 -15.47
N LEU A 493 -9.55 27.50 -15.51
CA LEU A 493 -9.29 28.94 -15.64
C LEU A 493 -9.78 29.51 -16.97
N ALA A 494 -9.70 28.75 -18.05
CA ALA A 494 -10.20 29.18 -19.37
C ALA A 494 -11.74 29.25 -19.38
N LEU A 495 -12.41 28.28 -18.75
CA LEU A 495 -13.88 28.24 -18.59
C LEU A 495 -14.38 29.38 -17.71
N GLU A 496 -13.66 29.72 -16.65
CA GLU A 496 -13.97 30.87 -15.81
C GLU A 496 -13.88 32.17 -16.62
N ARG A 497 -12.80 32.37 -17.37
CA ARG A 497 -12.63 33.56 -18.26
C ARG A 497 -13.70 33.64 -19.36
N ALA A 498 -14.16 32.48 -19.85
CA ALA A 498 -15.25 32.44 -20.83
C ALA A 498 -16.63 32.63 -20.22
N GLY A 499 -16.75 32.74 -18.91
CA GLY A 499 -18.02 32.90 -18.20
C GLY A 499 -18.86 31.63 -18.12
N VAL A 500 -18.31 30.46 -18.42
CA VAL A 500 -18.98 29.16 -18.30
C VAL A 500 -18.97 28.67 -16.84
N VAL A 501 -17.94 29.02 -16.06
CA VAL A 501 -17.80 28.67 -14.65
C VAL A 501 -17.78 29.93 -13.77
N THR A 502 -18.51 29.89 -12.66
CA THR A 502 -18.50 30.92 -11.60
C THR A 502 -18.25 30.25 -10.25
N PHE A 503 -17.31 30.77 -9.48
CA PHE A 503 -16.96 30.24 -8.16
C PHE A 503 -17.87 30.83 -7.07
N LEU A 504 -18.47 29.95 -6.24
CA LEU A 504 -19.23 30.27 -5.04
C LEU A 504 -18.36 30.35 -3.78
N GLY A 505 -17.13 29.78 -3.85
CA GLY A 505 -16.15 29.82 -2.76
C GLY A 505 -16.31 28.74 -1.70
N PRO A 506 -15.60 28.94 -0.54
CA PRO A 506 -15.61 27.98 0.55
C PRO A 506 -16.91 27.96 1.34
N ARG A 507 -17.06 26.89 2.18
CA ARG A 507 -18.22 26.67 3.07
C ARG A 507 -19.56 26.76 2.35
N LEU A 508 -19.64 26.21 1.13
CA LEU A 508 -20.87 26.15 0.33
C LEU A 508 -22.00 25.48 1.10
N ARG A 509 -23.13 26.16 1.17
CA ARG A 509 -24.39 25.65 1.68
C ARG A 509 -25.44 25.63 0.57
N VAL A 510 -26.18 24.52 0.47
CA VAL A 510 -27.27 24.37 -0.50
C VAL A 510 -28.53 24.04 0.24
N ARG A 511 -29.62 24.76 -0.08
CA ARG A 511 -30.97 24.54 0.46
C ARG A 511 -32.00 24.58 -0.67
N THR A 512 -33.19 24.11 -0.39
CA THR A 512 -34.37 24.23 -1.26
C THR A 512 -35.23 25.42 -0.86
N ASP A 513 -35.84 26.09 -1.82
CA ASP A 513 -36.84 27.14 -1.63
C ASP A 513 -38.16 26.70 -2.25
N GLU A 514 -39.09 26.27 -1.43
CA GLU A 514 -40.41 25.80 -1.88
C GLU A 514 -41.26 26.91 -2.53
N THR A 515 -40.96 28.18 -2.22
CA THR A 515 -41.71 29.32 -2.78
C THR A 515 -41.34 29.56 -4.25
N THR A 516 -40.00 29.49 -4.53
CA THR A 516 -39.48 29.70 -5.89
C THR A 516 -39.33 28.43 -6.69
N GLY A 517 -39.43 27.26 -6.04
CA GLY A 517 -39.14 25.95 -6.64
C GLY A 517 -37.66 25.79 -7.07
N ARG A 518 -36.72 26.52 -6.43
CA ARG A 518 -35.33 26.56 -6.82
C ARG A 518 -34.39 26.04 -5.73
N PHE A 519 -33.26 25.50 -6.15
CA PHE A 519 -32.12 25.27 -5.27
C PHE A 519 -31.41 26.61 -5.05
N VAL A 520 -31.09 26.90 -3.80
CA VAL A 520 -30.36 28.11 -3.39
C VAL A 520 -29.00 27.70 -2.86
N ALA A 521 -27.94 28.15 -3.49
CA ALA A 521 -26.59 27.98 -3.02
C ALA A 521 -26.01 29.29 -2.52
N GLU A 522 -25.29 29.23 -1.39
CA GLU A 522 -24.62 30.36 -0.77
C GLU A 522 -23.22 29.93 -0.31
N GLY A 523 -22.20 30.60 -0.81
CA GLY A 523 -20.82 30.47 -0.33
C GLY A 523 -20.57 31.25 0.95
N GLY A 524 -19.51 30.90 1.69
CA GLY A 524 -19.16 31.56 2.95
C GLY A 524 -18.82 33.04 2.84
N THR A 525 -18.54 33.54 1.65
CA THR A 525 -18.32 34.96 1.34
C THR A 525 -19.64 35.73 1.12
N GLY A 526 -20.78 35.05 1.11
CA GLY A 526 -22.09 35.68 0.79
C GLY A 526 -22.45 35.64 -0.69
N THR A 527 -21.62 35.04 -1.57
CA THR A 527 -22.02 34.85 -2.97
C THR A 527 -23.16 33.85 -3.05
N ARG A 528 -24.29 34.27 -3.67
CA ARG A 528 -25.55 33.50 -3.72
C ARG A 528 -26.04 33.33 -5.15
N VAL A 529 -26.62 32.13 -5.43
CA VAL A 529 -27.30 31.82 -6.70
C VAL A 529 -28.55 30.96 -6.45
N GLU A 530 -29.51 31.08 -7.34
CA GLU A 530 -30.75 30.27 -7.35
C GLU A 530 -30.89 29.61 -8.71
N THR A 531 -31.02 28.28 -8.76
CA THR A 531 -31.10 27.51 -10.00
C THR A 531 -32.16 26.41 -9.87
N SER A 532 -32.58 25.86 -11.03
CA SER A 532 -33.45 24.67 -11.07
C SER A 532 -32.67 23.36 -11.11
N ALA A 533 -31.33 23.42 -11.18
CA ALA A 533 -30.49 22.24 -11.31
C ALA A 533 -29.37 22.21 -10.23
N LEU A 534 -29.12 21.02 -9.68
CA LEU A 534 -28.07 20.76 -8.69
C LEU A 534 -27.35 19.46 -9.03
N ILE A 535 -26.01 19.48 -8.99
CA ILE A 535 -25.13 18.31 -9.15
C ILE A 535 -24.28 18.13 -7.90
N ASP A 536 -24.27 16.94 -7.33
CA ASP A 536 -23.36 16.52 -6.27
C ASP A 536 -22.12 15.85 -6.88
N ALA A 537 -21.04 16.61 -7.06
CA ALA A 537 -19.81 16.19 -7.73
C ALA A 537 -18.85 15.48 -6.79
N PHE A 538 -19.26 14.36 -6.21
CA PHE A 538 -18.44 13.48 -5.37
C PHE A 538 -18.91 12.03 -5.47
N LEU A 539 -18.07 11.09 -5.02
CA LEU A 539 -18.42 9.68 -5.02
C LEU A 539 -19.43 9.35 -3.90
N PRO A 540 -20.26 8.31 -4.08
CA PRO A 540 -21.11 7.78 -3.02
C PRO A 540 -20.29 7.38 -1.79
N GLU A 541 -20.90 7.52 -0.61
CA GLU A 541 -20.28 7.06 0.63
C GLU A 541 -20.15 5.53 0.64
N GLN A 542 -18.99 5.04 1.08
CA GLN A 542 -18.69 3.61 1.13
C GLN A 542 -19.00 3.07 2.54
N THR A 543 -20.29 2.86 2.82
CA THR A 543 -20.78 2.27 4.08
C THR A 543 -21.56 1.00 3.79
N LEU A 544 -21.47 -0.01 4.66
CA LEU A 544 -22.16 -1.29 4.45
C LEU A 544 -23.68 -1.17 4.45
N GLY A 545 -24.24 -0.42 5.42
CA GLY A 545 -25.68 -0.27 5.60
C GLY A 545 -26.36 0.49 4.46
N GLU A 546 -25.66 1.45 3.87
CA GLU A 546 -26.18 2.29 2.79
C GLU A 546 -25.78 1.76 1.39
N SER A 547 -24.90 0.75 1.31
CA SER A 547 -24.53 0.16 0.04
C SER A 547 -25.74 -0.39 -0.72
N THR A 548 -25.76 -0.20 -2.04
CA THR A 548 -26.73 -0.89 -2.91
C THR A 548 -26.33 -2.33 -3.20
N ASN A 549 -25.10 -2.72 -2.88
CA ASN A 549 -24.60 -4.08 -3.07
C ASN A 549 -25.26 -5.03 -2.06
N ALA A 550 -25.99 -6.03 -2.55
CA ALA A 550 -26.75 -6.96 -1.73
C ALA A 550 -25.85 -7.76 -0.78
N LEU A 551 -24.69 -8.23 -1.26
CA LEU A 551 -23.73 -8.97 -0.46
C LEU A 551 -23.23 -8.16 0.75
N LEU A 552 -22.77 -6.91 0.53
CA LEU A 552 -22.27 -6.07 1.63
C LEU A 552 -23.34 -5.81 2.69
N ARG A 553 -24.58 -5.68 2.27
CA ARG A 553 -25.73 -5.52 3.17
C ARG A 553 -26.06 -6.80 3.94
N SER A 554 -25.92 -7.97 3.30
CA SER A 554 -26.13 -9.24 3.97
C SER A 554 -25.16 -9.47 5.13
N PHE A 555 -23.94 -8.98 5.02
CA PHE A 555 -22.93 -9.11 6.09
C PHE A 555 -23.36 -8.42 7.41
N VAL A 556 -24.09 -7.32 7.33
CA VAL A 556 -24.55 -6.57 8.53
C VAL A 556 -26.00 -6.91 8.92
N GLY A 557 -26.61 -7.91 8.28
CA GLY A 557 -27.99 -8.29 8.56
C GLY A 557 -29.01 -7.18 8.22
N ALA A 558 -28.68 -6.30 7.29
CA ALA A 558 -29.55 -5.18 6.90
C ALA A 558 -30.84 -5.63 6.19
N ASP A 559 -30.84 -6.82 5.64
CA ASP A 559 -32.02 -7.50 5.08
C ASP A 559 -32.44 -8.58 6.08
N ALA A 560 -33.56 -8.41 6.74
CA ALA A 560 -34.05 -9.10 7.94
C ALA A 560 -34.10 -10.65 7.91
N SER A 561 -33.47 -11.30 6.94
CA SER A 561 -33.50 -12.74 6.71
C SER A 561 -32.29 -13.53 7.22
N ALA A 562 -31.18 -12.86 7.58
CA ALA A 562 -29.97 -13.54 8.05
C ALA A 562 -29.36 -12.85 9.29
N ALA A 563 -28.76 -13.64 10.17
CA ALA A 563 -27.94 -13.09 11.27
C ALA A 563 -26.72 -12.36 10.69
N PRO A 564 -26.28 -11.24 11.31
CA PRO A 564 -25.11 -10.51 10.82
C PRO A 564 -23.87 -11.39 10.93
N LEU A 565 -23.10 -11.50 9.83
CA LEU A 565 -21.83 -12.25 9.79
C LEU A 565 -20.68 -11.42 10.36
N VAL A 566 -20.82 -10.10 10.41
CA VAL A 566 -19.74 -9.20 10.85
C VAL A 566 -20.24 -8.20 11.88
N ARG A 567 -19.30 -7.75 12.71
CA ARG A 567 -19.49 -6.62 13.59
C ARG A 567 -19.51 -5.34 12.76
N GLY A 568 -20.68 -4.69 12.69
CA GLY A 568 -20.73 -3.30 12.28
C GLY A 568 -20.16 -2.46 13.43
N ARG A 569 -19.05 -1.77 13.21
CA ARG A 569 -18.53 -0.84 14.21
C ARG A 569 -19.51 0.31 14.34
N GLU A 570 -20.35 0.30 15.36
CA GLU A 570 -21.25 1.40 15.74
C GLU A 570 -20.48 2.56 16.42
N ALA A 571 -19.14 2.49 16.51
CA ALA A 571 -18.36 3.58 17.01
C ALA A 571 -18.62 4.85 16.18
N ALA A 572 -18.88 5.94 16.84
CA ALA A 572 -19.37 7.23 16.31
C ALA A 572 -18.54 7.86 15.16
N ALA A 573 -17.47 7.21 14.73
CA ALA A 573 -16.46 7.76 13.88
C ALA A 573 -16.28 7.10 12.48
N ALA A 574 -16.75 5.88 12.27
CA ALA A 574 -16.85 5.27 10.95
C ALA A 574 -18.04 4.31 10.89
N PRO A 575 -19.28 4.81 11.02
CA PRO A 575 -20.45 3.95 11.04
C PRO A 575 -20.54 3.17 9.73
N GLY A 576 -20.59 1.84 9.85
CA GLY A 576 -20.86 0.96 8.73
C GLY A 576 -19.67 0.56 7.87
N ARG A 577 -18.44 0.58 8.36
CA ARG A 577 -17.31 -0.10 7.70
C ARG A 577 -17.12 -1.51 8.26
N LEU A 578 -16.70 -2.42 7.38
CA LEU A 578 -16.40 -3.80 7.75
C LEU A 578 -15.10 -3.85 8.54
N GLU A 579 -15.17 -4.39 9.76
CA GLU A 579 -14.00 -4.57 10.59
C GLU A 579 -13.17 -5.75 10.09
N ILE A 580 -11.87 -5.50 9.91
CA ILE A 580 -10.87 -6.52 9.58
C ILE A 580 -9.70 -6.44 10.56
N ASP A 581 -9.07 -7.59 10.81
CA ASP A 581 -7.85 -7.66 11.60
C ASP A 581 -6.59 -7.27 10.79
N ALA A 582 -5.42 -7.30 11.44
CA ALA A 582 -4.14 -7.00 10.79
C ALA A 582 -3.80 -7.98 9.64
N GLY A 583 -4.35 -9.20 9.66
CA GLY A 583 -4.24 -10.22 8.61
C GLY A 583 -5.27 -10.07 7.50
N GLN A 584 -6.12 -9.04 7.56
CA GLN A 584 -7.24 -8.78 6.66
C GLN A 584 -8.36 -9.83 6.75
N HIS A 585 -8.43 -10.60 7.87
CA HIS A 585 -9.58 -11.46 8.13
C HIS A 585 -10.78 -10.62 8.58
N MET A 586 -11.96 -10.99 8.13
CA MET A 586 -13.22 -10.37 8.60
C MET A 586 -13.43 -10.70 10.09
N VAL A 587 -13.98 -9.74 10.84
CA VAL A 587 -14.22 -9.88 12.28
C VAL A 587 -15.69 -10.15 12.56
N ARG A 588 -15.97 -11.19 13.36
CA ARG A 588 -17.31 -11.60 13.79
C ARG A 588 -17.95 -10.56 14.71
N PRO A 589 -19.26 -10.65 14.93
CA PRO A 589 -19.95 -9.80 15.91
C PRO A 589 -19.40 -9.89 17.34
N ASP A 590 -18.82 -11.04 17.72
CA ASP A 590 -18.19 -11.25 19.04
C ASP A 590 -16.75 -10.70 19.12
N GLY A 591 -16.21 -10.15 18.04
CA GLY A 591 -14.85 -9.60 17.96
C GLY A 591 -13.77 -10.60 17.59
N THR A 592 -14.09 -11.85 17.32
CA THR A 592 -13.12 -12.86 16.87
C THR A 592 -12.96 -12.83 15.34
N PRO A 593 -11.73 -12.95 14.80
CA PRO A 593 -11.55 -13.01 13.35
C PRO A 593 -12.00 -14.36 12.78
N TYR A 594 -12.51 -14.36 11.56
CA TYR A 594 -12.68 -15.58 10.77
C TYR A 594 -11.32 -16.12 10.34
N ALA A 595 -11.14 -17.42 10.33
CA ALA A 595 -9.92 -18.05 9.81
C ALA A 595 -9.96 -18.26 8.29
N THR A 596 -11.15 -18.25 7.68
CA THR A 596 -11.38 -18.63 6.28
C THR A 596 -11.99 -17.54 5.41
N ILE A 597 -12.21 -16.32 5.97
CA ILE A 597 -12.77 -15.21 5.23
C ILE A 597 -11.85 -13.98 5.35
N TRP A 598 -11.41 -13.48 4.21
CA TRP A 598 -10.64 -12.24 4.09
C TRP A 598 -11.41 -11.17 3.33
N ALA A 599 -11.07 -9.92 3.62
CA ALA A 599 -11.67 -8.78 2.93
C ALA A 599 -10.65 -7.68 2.65
N ALA A 600 -10.76 -7.05 1.48
CA ALA A 600 -9.95 -5.90 1.10
C ALA A 600 -10.77 -4.96 0.19
N GLY A 601 -10.85 -3.70 0.54
CA GLY A 601 -11.59 -2.72 -0.27
C GLY A 601 -11.91 -1.43 0.47
N PRO A 602 -12.49 -0.43 -0.21
CA PRO A 602 -12.74 0.90 0.35
C PRO A 602 -13.79 0.93 1.49
N TRP A 603 -14.55 -0.14 1.65
CA TRP A 603 -15.59 -0.32 2.67
C TRP A 603 -15.12 -1.10 3.90
N THR A 604 -13.84 -1.46 3.98
CA THR A 604 -13.20 -2.06 5.17
C THR A 604 -12.69 -0.99 6.14
N SER A 605 -12.34 -1.40 7.36
CA SER A 605 -11.74 -0.52 8.38
C SER A 605 -10.30 -0.10 8.05
N GLU A 606 -9.69 -0.64 6.99
CA GLU A 606 -8.35 -0.29 6.53
C GLU A 606 -8.33 1.09 5.83
N LEU A 607 -7.18 1.77 5.86
CA LEU A 607 -6.95 2.94 5.04
C LEU A 607 -7.13 2.58 3.55
N PRO A 608 -7.92 3.35 2.78
CA PRO A 608 -8.11 3.06 1.36
C PRO A 608 -6.79 3.05 0.59
N LEU A 609 -6.46 1.91 -0.03
CA LEU A 609 -5.27 1.74 -0.86
C LEU A 609 -5.67 1.64 -2.33
N GLY A 610 -4.96 2.36 -3.19
CA GLY A 610 -5.08 2.18 -4.65
C GLY A 610 -4.62 0.78 -5.06
N ALA A 611 -5.27 0.20 -6.08
CA ALA A 611 -4.92 -1.13 -6.57
C ALA A 611 -3.65 -1.15 -7.46
N PHE A 612 -3.25 -0.02 -7.96
CA PHE A 612 -1.99 0.21 -8.68
C PHE A 612 -1.33 1.49 -8.13
N THR A 613 -0.04 1.63 -8.34
CA THR A 613 0.76 2.65 -7.67
C THR A 613 1.98 3.03 -8.48
N ARG A 614 2.78 3.95 -7.94
CA ARG A 614 4.06 4.32 -8.51
C ARG A 614 5.10 3.20 -8.34
N PRO A 615 5.91 2.94 -9.37
CA PRO A 615 7.03 2.01 -9.24
C PRO A 615 8.05 2.52 -8.20
N ARG A 616 8.78 1.63 -7.59
CA ARG A 616 9.91 1.90 -6.68
C ARG A 616 9.53 2.69 -5.41
N THR A 617 8.29 2.57 -4.93
CA THR A 617 7.82 3.28 -3.74
C THR A 617 7.57 2.36 -2.53
N ASN A 618 7.93 1.08 -2.60
CA ASN A 618 7.60 0.11 -1.55
C ASN A 618 6.12 0.18 -1.17
N ALA A 619 5.24 0.24 -2.16
CA ALA A 619 3.84 0.57 -1.97
C ALA A 619 3.11 -0.39 -1.00
N PRO A 620 2.34 0.13 -0.04
CA PRO A 620 1.63 -0.69 0.94
C PRO A 620 0.70 -1.72 0.31
N VAL A 621 0.04 -1.37 -0.80
CA VAL A 621 -0.90 -2.29 -1.48
C VAL A 621 -0.22 -3.58 -1.94
N PHE A 622 1.01 -3.53 -2.45
CA PHE A 622 1.73 -4.71 -2.88
C PHE A 622 2.13 -5.60 -1.71
N ARG A 623 2.57 -4.99 -0.60
CA ARG A 623 2.89 -5.71 0.64
C ARG A 623 1.66 -6.40 1.22
N ARG A 624 0.53 -5.69 1.26
CA ARG A 624 -0.75 -6.21 1.76
C ARG A 624 -1.29 -7.33 0.87
N ASN A 625 -1.21 -7.17 -0.47
CA ASN A 625 -1.61 -8.23 -1.40
C ASN A 625 -0.74 -9.48 -1.24
N ASP A 626 0.57 -9.33 -1.04
CA ASP A 626 1.48 -10.46 -0.83
C ASP A 626 1.17 -11.19 0.48
N ALA A 627 1.04 -10.45 1.59
CA ALA A 627 0.71 -11.03 2.89
C ALA A 627 -0.62 -11.79 2.85
N LEU A 628 -1.64 -11.19 2.24
CA LEU A 628 -2.97 -11.76 2.09
C LEU A 628 -2.95 -13.03 1.21
N ALA A 629 -2.33 -12.98 0.04
CA ALA A 629 -2.20 -14.13 -0.85
C ALA A 629 -1.50 -15.30 -0.16
N ARG A 630 -0.42 -15.04 0.55
CA ARG A 630 0.34 -16.05 1.30
C ARG A 630 -0.45 -16.61 2.48
N SER A 631 -1.25 -15.78 3.17
CA SER A 631 -2.18 -16.25 4.21
C SER A 631 -3.18 -17.24 3.64
N ILE A 632 -3.86 -16.89 2.55
CA ILE A 632 -4.83 -17.76 1.87
C ILE A 632 -4.18 -19.08 1.44
N LEU A 633 -3.00 -19.04 0.80
CA LEU A 633 -2.32 -20.24 0.33
C LEU A 633 -1.88 -21.16 1.48
N ARG A 634 -1.42 -20.63 2.60
CA ARG A 634 -1.07 -21.42 3.80
C ARG A 634 -2.31 -22.07 4.40
N THR A 635 -3.40 -21.33 4.51
CA THR A 635 -4.68 -21.88 4.98
C THR A 635 -5.18 -22.99 4.04
N ALA A 636 -5.12 -22.77 2.73
CA ALA A 636 -5.45 -23.78 1.71
C ALA A 636 -4.56 -25.02 1.81
N ALA A 637 -3.31 -24.89 2.14
CA ALA A 637 -2.40 -26.02 2.37
C ALA A 637 -2.67 -26.79 3.68
N GLY A 638 -3.57 -26.30 4.54
CA GLY A 638 -3.83 -26.85 5.87
C GLY A 638 -2.77 -26.47 6.91
N LEU A 639 -1.95 -25.48 6.62
CA LEU A 639 -0.98 -24.94 7.57
C LEU A 639 -1.70 -23.94 8.49
N SER A 640 -1.70 -24.23 9.81
CA SER A 640 -2.19 -23.28 10.80
C SER A 640 -1.38 -21.99 10.69
N VAL A 641 -2.03 -20.88 10.38
CA VAL A 641 -1.43 -19.56 10.55
C VAL A 641 -1.45 -19.27 12.04
N SER A 642 -0.31 -19.48 12.70
CA SER A 642 -0.14 -18.92 14.05
C SER A 642 -0.29 -17.41 13.92
N PRO A 643 -1.18 -16.77 14.70
CA PRO A 643 -1.17 -15.32 14.80
C PRO A 643 0.27 -14.95 15.16
N ARG A 644 0.92 -14.07 14.39
CA ARG A 644 2.16 -13.45 14.86
C ARG A 644 1.79 -12.80 16.19
N PRO A 645 2.48 -13.15 17.29
CA PRO A 645 2.24 -12.44 18.53
C PRO A 645 2.38 -10.95 18.18
N ARG A 646 1.34 -10.17 18.49
CA ARG A 646 1.40 -8.72 18.58
C ARG A 646 2.78 -8.43 19.15
N ALA A 647 3.58 -7.57 18.53
CA ALA A 647 4.74 -7.03 19.19
C ALA A 647 4.19 -6.33 20.43
N ALA A 648 4.03 -7.12 21.47
CA ALA A 648 3.62 -6.62 22.78
C ALA A 648 4.73 -5.65 23.18
N ALA A 649 4.35 -4.40 23.39
CA ALA A 649 5.14 -3.53 24.23
C ALA A 649 5.46 -4.34 25.47
N SER A 650 6.70 -4.77 25.59
CA SER A 650 7.16 -5.67 26.65
C SER A 650 7.01 -4.98 27.99
N SER A 651 6.02 -5.39 28.78
CA SER A 651 6.17 -5.40 30.21
C SER A 651 6.84 -6.72 30.58
N VAL A 652 8.08 -6.63 31.02
CA VAL A 652 9.02 -7.67 31.43
C VAL A 652 8.45 -8.52 32.56
N PRO A 653 8.62 -9.89 32.65
CA PRO A 653 9.94 -10.38 32.99
C PRO A 653 10.33 -11.69 32.27
N GLY A 654 11.58 -11.78 31.91
CA GLY A 654 12.22 -12.99 31.35
C GLY A 654 12.86 -12.75 30.01
N THR A 655 13.77 -11.81 29.93
CA THR A 655 14.59 -11.49 28.77
C THR A 655 15.45 -12.67 28.32
N ARG A 656 15.15 -13.27 27.18
CA ARG A 656 16.22 -13.72 26.29
C ARG A 656 16.77 -12.45 25.64
N GLU A 657 17.88 -11.96 26.18
CA GLU A 657 18.64 -10.87 25.58
C GLU A 657 18.94 -11.22 24.11
N ARG A 658 18.55 -10.34 23.18
CA ARG A 658 18.97 -10.46 21.78
C ARG A 658 20.49 -10.33 21.76
N PRO A 659 21.22 -11.20 21.00
CA PRO A 659 22.67 -11.13 21.00
C PRO A 659 23.13 -9.78 20.45
N THR A 660 24.05 -9.14 21.17
CA THR A 660 24.79 -7.97 20.66
C THR A 660 25.79 -8.42 19.62
N ILE A 661 25.73 -7.82 18.42
CA ILE A 661 26.63 -8.17 17.31
C ILE A 661 27.58 -7.02 17.07
N ALA A 662 28.89 -7.31 17.16
CA ALA A 662 29.91 -6.37 16.71
C ALA A 662 30.42 -6.72 15.31
N ILE A 663 30.66 -5.71 14.49
CA ILE A 663 31.26 -5.87 13.16
C ILE A 663 32.59 -5.12 13.13
N LEU A 664 33.70 -5.88 12.99
CA LEU A 664 35.02 -5.31 12.78
C LEU A 664 35.25 -5.13 11.27
N GLY A 665 35.39 -3.88 10.85
CA GLY A 665 35.69 -3.52 9.47
C GLY A 665 34.52 -2.86 8.72
N PRO A 666 34.46 -1.51 8.68
CA PRO A 666 33.42 -0.75 7.98
C PRO A 666 33.73 -0.63 6.47
N GLY A 667 34.25 -1.71 5.88
CA GLY A 667 34.39 -1.89 4.44
C GLY A 667 33.05 -2.17 3.75
N ARG A 668 33.07 -2.55 2.45
CA ARG A 668 31.84 -2.82 1.68
C ARG A 668 30.99 -3.91 2.33
N ILE A 669 31.57 -5.08 2.62
CA ILE A 669 30.85 -6.20 3.22
C ILE A 669 30.40 -5.90 4.65
N GLY A 670 31.28 -5.32 5.51
CA GLY A 670 30.89 -5.00 6.88
C GLY A 670 29.82 -3.93 6.98
N THR A 671 29.83 -2.91 6.11
CA THR A 671 28.78 -1.91 6.03
C THR A 671 27.45 -2.53 5.56
N ALA A 672 27.49 -3.42 4.57
CA ALA A 672 26.30 -4.12 4.07
C ALA A 672 25.69 -5.04 5.15
N LEU A 673 26.51 -5.81 5.86
CA LEU A 673 26.09 -6.66 6.98
C LEU A 673 25.55 -5.83 8.15
N ALA A 674 26.21 -4.71 8.51
CA ALA A 674 25.74 -3.83 9.58
C ALA A 674 24.36 -3.23 9.26
N ARG A 675 24.19 -2.75 8.03
CA ARG A 675 22.89 -2.23 7.57
C ARG A 675 21.79 -3.29 7.54
N LEU A 676 22.10 -4.51 7.10
CA LEU A 676 21.17 -5.63 7.12
C LEU A 676 20.79 -5.98 8.57
N ALA A 677 21.75 -6.09 9.49
CA ALA A 677 21.53 -6.42 10.88
C ALA A 677 20.66 -5.35 11.59
N VAL A 678 20.95 -4.06 11.34
CA VAL A 678 20.11 -2.94 11.84
C VAL A 678 18.68 -3.04 11.32
N ARG A 679 18.49 -3.26 10.00
CA ARG A 679 17.13 -3.44 9.42
C ARG A 679 16.38 -4.63 10.02
N ARG A 680 17.10 -5.64 10.49
CA ARG A 680 16.55 -6.81 11.17
C ARG A 680 16.34 -6.59 12.69
N GLY A 681 16.60 -5.38 13.17
CA GLY A 681 16.37 -4.99 14.57
C GLY A 681 17.37 -5.58 15.57
N LEU A 682 18.60 -5.91 15.13
CA LEU A 682 19.68 -6.38 15.99
C LEU A 682 20.41 -5.19 16.61
N ASP A 683 20.95 -5.36 17.84
CA ASP A 683 21.86 -4.38 18.46
C ASP A 683 23.24 -4.51 17.81
N VAL A 684 23.55 -3.56 16.93
CA VAL A 684 24.77 -3.58 16.11
C VAL A 684 25.81 -2.62 16.65
N ARG A 685 26.98 -3.14 16.95
CA ARG A 685 28.20 -2.40 17.25
C ARG A 685 29.13 -2.42 16.04
N ILE A 686 29.82 -1.33 15.74
CA ILE A 686 30.74 -1.25 14.59
C ILE A 686 32.09 -0.69 15.03
N ALA A 687 33.14 -1.37 14.66
CA ALA A 687 34.52 -0.99 14.97
C ALA A 687 35.36 -0.90 13.70
N GLY A 688 36.33 0.03 13.68
CA GLY A 688 37.27 0.21 12.57
C GLY A 688 38.22 1.37 12.83
N ARG A 689 39.11 1.61 11.87
CA ARG A 689 40.12 2.70 11.97
C ARG A 689 39.54 4.10 11.77
N GLN A 690 38.29 4.20 11.24
CA GLN A 690 37.62 5.49 11.06
C GLN A 690 37.10 5.98 12.41
N GLY A 691 37.02 7.31 12.57
CA GLY A 691 36.45 7.90 13.77
C GLY A 691 34.94 7.66 13.90
N PRO A 692 34.38 7.76 15.13
CA PRO A 692 32.96 7.45 15.42
C PRO A 692 31.95 8.24 14.57
N ALA A 693 32.29 9.46 14.15
CA ALA A 693 31.42 10.28 13.30
C ALA A 693 31.26 9.65 11.89
N THR A 694 32.36 9.25 11.28
CA THR A 694 32.36 8.58 9.96
C THR A 694 31.65 7.22 10.00
N LEU A 695 31.79 6.47 11.11
CA LEU A 695 31.08 5.20 11.29
C LEU A 695 29.57 5.39 11.40
N ARG A 696 29.10 6.42 12.13
CA ARG A 696 27.68 6.79 12.20
C ARG A 696 27.12 7.27 10.87
N GLU A 697 27.93 7.98 10.07
CA GLU A 697 27.50 8.42 8.74
C GLU A 697 27.25 7.23 7.80
N ARG A 698 28.09 6.20 7.89
CA ARG A 698 27.97 4.97 7.07
C ARG A 698 26.82 4.07 7.49
N VAL A 699 26.61 3.91 8.80
CA VAL A 699 25.53 3.09 9.38
C VAL A 699 24.93 3.86 10.58
N PRO A 700 23.95 4.76 10.36
CA PRO A 700 23.46 5.70 11.37
C PRO A 700 22.92 5.06 12.64
N ALA A 701 22.31 3.88 12.53
CA ALA A 701 21.70 3.18 13.67
C ALA A 701 22.63 2.15 14.33
N ALA A 702 23.88 2.00 13.89
CA ALA A 702 24.89 1.19 14.58
C ALA A 702 25.65 2.03 15.61
N HIS A 703 26.05 1.40 16.71
CA HIS A 703 26.83 2.05 17.76
C HIS A 703 28.34 1.88 17.50
N PRO A 704 29.10 2.96 17.20
CA PRO A 704 30.53 2.89 17.09
C PRO A 704 31.16 2.53 18.44
N ILE A 705 32.06 1.53 18.42
CA ILE A 705 32.84 1.14 19.61
C ILE A 705 34.35 1.09 19.26
N ALA A 706 35.19 1.13 20.27
CA ALA A 706 36.62 0.90 20.11
C ALA A 706 36.89 -0.60 19.87
N VAL A 707 37.99 -0.94 19.18
CA VAL A 707 38.34 -2.33 18.85
C VAL A 707 38.53 -3.17 20.13
N GLU A 708 39.06 -2.56 21.18
CA GLU A 708 39.27 -3.15 22.50
C GLU A 708 37.97 -3.55 23.23
N GLN A 709 36.83 -3.05 22.75
CA GLN A 709 35.51 -3.33 23.32
C GLN A 709 34.76 -4.47 22.61
N LEU A 710 35.32 -5.04 21.54
CA LEU A 710 34.69 -6.09 20.75
C LEU A 710 34.27 -7.31 21.58
N GLY A 711 35.14 -7.74 22.50
CA GLY A 711 34.86 -8.87 23.40
C GLY A 711 33.70 -8.67 24.39
N THR A 712 33.17 -7.45 24.50
CA THR A 712 31.97 -7.20 25.31
C THR A 712 30.68 -7.59 24.58
N CYS A 713 30.75 -7.99 23.30
CA CYS A 713 29.60 -8.37 22.47
C CYS A 713 29.51 -9.90 22.41
N ASP A 714 28.28 -10.42 22.23
CA ASP A 714 28.03 -11.87 22.19
C ASP A 714 28.63 -12.53 20.94
N VAL A 715 28.61 -11.82 19.82
CA VAL A 715 29.12 -12.28 18.54
C VAL A 715 29.90 -11.16 17.84
N VAL A 716 31.08 -11.47 17.34
CA VAL A 716 31.95 -10.56 16.58
C VAL A 716 32.13 -11.07 15.15
N VAL A 717 31.76 -10.26 14.15
CA VAL A 717 31.97 -10.58 12.74
C VAL A 717 33.24 -9.91 12.24
N LEU A 718 34.21 -10.69 11.74
CA LEU A 718 35.44 -10.21 11.13
C LEU A 718 35.21 -9.91 9.65
N ALA A 719 34.83 -8.67 9.33
CA ALA A 719 34.58 -8.21 7.94
C ALA A 719 35.75 -7.37 7.40
N VAL A 720 36.97 -7.85 7.64
CA VAL A 720 38.25 -7.25 7.24
C VAL A 720 39.09 -8.22 6.42
N PRO A 721 40.12 -7.78 5.67
CA PRO A 721 41.10 -8.69 5.08
C PRO A 721 41.80 -9.58 6.13
N LEU A 722 42.17 -10.81 5.77
CA LEU A 722 42.74 -11.79 6.70
C LEU A 722 43.96 -11.23 7.47
N HIS A 723 44.89 -10.57 6.78
CA HIS A 723 46.06 -9.96 7.41
C HIS A 723 45.73 -8.87 8.45
N VAL A 724 44.58 -8.18 8.30
CA VAL A 724 44.06 -7.18 9.26
C VAL A 724 43.46 -7.88 10.47
N ALA A 725 42.70 -8.96 10.25
CA ALA A 725 42.19 -9.79 11.33
C ALA A 725 43.32 -10.30 12.21
N LEU A 726 44.37 -10.85 11.60
CA LEU A 726 45.57 -11.39 12.28
C LEU A 726 46.50 -10.31 12.88
N ALA A 727 46.25 -9.03 12.58
CA ALA A 727 46.93 -7.90 13.22
C ALA A 727 46.14 -7.32 14.39
N THR A 728 44.90 -7.79 14.63
CA THR A 728 44.03 -7.37 15.75
C THR A 728 44.51 -8.08 17.02
N ASP A 729 44.55 -7.35 18.14
CA ASP A 729 44.94 -7.93 19.44
C ASP A 729 43.94 -9.05 19.84
N PRO A 730 44.39 -10.30 20.03
CA PRO A 730 43.51 -11.39 20.44
C PRO A 730 42.73 -11.12 21.70
N ALA A 731 43.26 -10.34 22.66
CA ALA A 731 42.57 -9.99 23.87
C ALA A 731 41.30 -9.16 23.61
N ALA A 732 41.23 -8.43 22.52
CA ALA A 732 40.06 -7.61 22.14
C ALA A 732 38.82 -8.45 21.85
N LEU A 733 38.95 -9.74 21.52
CA LEU A 733 37.85 -10.64 21.19
C LEU A 733 37.63 -11.76 22.24
N ALA A 734 38.38 -11.75 23.30
CA ALA A 734 38.38 -12.83 24.28
C ALA A 734 36.97 -13.08 24.85
N GLY A 735 36.54 -14.35 24.79
CA GLY A 735 35.23 -14.81 25.29
C GLY A 735 34.05 -14.61 24.32
N ALA A 736 34.21 -13.87 23.20
CA ALA A 736 33.19 -13.72 22.18
C ALA A 736 33.14 -14.93 21.22
N VAL A 737 32.01 -15.16 20.60
CA VAL A 737 31.92 -16.01 19.40
C VAL A 737 32.34 -15.18 18.19
N VAL A 738 33.33 -15.68 17.45
CA VAL A 738 33.89 -14.98 16.30
C VAL A 738 33.37 -15.62 15.01
N ILE A 739 32.62 -14.85 14.20
CA ILE A 739 32.27 -15.21 12.83
C ILE A 739 33.40 -14.73 11.90
N ASP A 740 34.14 -15.66 11.34
CA ASP A 740 35.16 -15.38 10.36
C ASP A 740 34.58 -15.26 8.95
N ALA A 741 34.34 -14.00 8.53
CA ALA A 741 33.95 -13.66 7.16
C ALA A 741 35.14 -13.24 6.28
N THR A 742 36.41 -13.55 6.71
CA THR A 742 37.62 -13.19 5.95
C THR A 742 37.86 -14.14 4.78
N ASN A 743 38.54 -13.65 3.76
CA ASN A 743 39.10 -14.42 2.67
C ASN A 743 40.57 -14.01 2.46
N ALA A 744 41.39 -14.93 2.01
CA ALA A 744 42.75 -14.65 1.61
C ALA A 744 42.78 -14.06 0.20
N TRP A 745 42.93 -12.74 0.10
CA TRP A 745 43.05 -12.03 -1.17
C TRP A 745 44.40 -11.35 -1.29
N GLY A 746 45.16 -11.69 -2.37
CA GLY A 746 46.40 -11.03 -2.73
C GLY A 746 47.63 -11.59 -2.08
N ASP A 747 48.81 -11.03 -2.44
CA ASP A 747 50.15 -11.59 -2.14
C ASP A 747 50.48 -11.63 -0.64
N LEU A 748 49.97 -10.70 0.16
CA LEU A 748 50.21 -10.66 1.61
C LEU A 748 49.56 -11.84 2.35
N ASP A 749 48.41 -12.30 1.87
CA ASP A 749 47.67 -13.42 2.46
C ASP A 749 48.18 -14.75 1.85
N ALA A 750 48.52 -14.80 0.55
CA ALA A 750 49.08 -15.97 -0.12
C ALA A 750 50.40 -16.44 0.49
N ALA A 751 51.30 -15.51 0.88
CA ALA A 751 52.56 -15.83 1.52
C ALA A 751 52.41 -16.53 2.88
N ARG A 752 51.31 -16.30 3.60
CA ARG A 752 51.01 -16.92 4.89
C ARG A 752 50.39 -18.31 4.78
N LEU A 753 49.87 -18.63 3.59
CA LEU A 753 49.20 -19.90 3.30
C LEU A 753 50.07 -20.91 2.55
N ALA A 754 51.26 -20.50 2.06
CA ALA A 754 52.07 -21.28 1.13
C ALA A 754 52.48 -22.68 1.65
N ASP A 755 52.49 -22.90 2.96
CA ASP A 755 52.90 -24.16 3.59
C ASP A 755 51.81 -24.89 4.38
N ARG A 756 50.54 -24.47 4.27
CA ARG A 756 49.43 -25.04 5.06
C ARG A 756 48.37 -25.73 4.19
N SER A 757 47.97 -26.92 4.62
CA SER A 757 46.89 -27.73 3.98
C SER A 757 45.49 -27.46 4.53
N GLY A 758 45.33 -26.67 5.61
CA GLY A 758 44.11 -26.41 6.31
C GLY A 758 43.34 -25.16 5.81
N SER A 759 42.22 -24.86 6.48
CA SER A 759 41.38 -23.69 6.21
C SER A 759 42.06 -22.44 6.78
N THR A 760 41.79 -21.26 6.15
CA THR A 760 42.20 -19.96 6.72
C THR A 760 41.63 -19.68 8.10
N SER A 761 40.47 -20.24 8.43
CA SER A 761 39.84 -20.09 9.73
C SER A 761 40.50 -20.84 10.85
N GLU A 762 41.31 -21.89 10.55
CA GLU A 762 42.14 -22.54 11.56
C GLU A 762 43.26 -21.59 12.02
N ILE A 763 43.81 -20.77 11.09
CA ILE A 763 44.79 -19.73 11.42
C ILE A 763 44.14 -18.63 12.28
N VAL A 764 42.89 -18.25 11.95
CA VAL A 764 42.12 -17.27 12.72
C VAL A 764 41.83 -17.81 14.12
N ALA A 765 41.49 -19.10 14.25
CA ALA A 765 41.21 -19.73 15.53
C ALA A 765 42.48 -19.87 16.40
N GLU A 766 43.63 -20.20 15.79
CA GLU A 766 44.91 -20.20 16.50
C GLU A 766 45.29 -18.80 17.02
N HIS A 767 44.98 -17.75 16.21
CA HIS A 767 45.29 -16.38 16.62
C HIS A 767 44.35 -15.91 17.76
N PHE A 768 43.05 -16.22 17.66
CA PHE A 768 42.06 -15.88 18.68
C PHE A 768 41.72 -17.06 19.62
N ALA A 769 42.77 -17.68 20.17
CA ALA A 769 42.62 -18.90 20.96
C ALA A 769 41.70 -18.82 22.20
N GLN A 770 41.37 -17.62 22.66
CA GLN A 770 40.39 -17.39 23.73
C GLN A 770 38.95 -17.15 23.24
N SER A 771 38.68 -17.33 21.94
CA SER A 771 37.39 -17.16 21.29
C SER A 771 37.01 -18.41 20.53
N ALA A 772 35.71 -18.69 20.39
CA ALA A 772 35.23 -19.78 19.57
C ALA A 772 34.95 -19.28 18.14
N VAL A 773 35.71 -19.79 17.15
CA VAL A 773 35.63 -19.32 15.75
C VAL A 773 34.66 -20.17 14.94
N VAL A 774 33.86 -19.54 14.11
CA VAL A 774 32.94 -20.13 13.11
C VAL A 774 33.16 -19.45 11.77
N LYS A 775 33.54 -20.21 10.74
CA LYS A 775 33.67 -19.68 9.37
C LYS A 775 32.30 -19.66 8.70
N THR A 776 31.88 -18.50 8.29
CA THR A 776 30.69 -18.25 7.44
C THR A 776 30.68 -16.80 6.94
N LEU A 777 29.73 -16.44 6.09
CA LEU A 777 29.59 -15.10 5.48
C LEU A 777 30.74 -14.70 4.53
N ASN A 778 31.82 -15.45 4.47
CA ASN A 778 32.96 -15.20 3.58
C ASN A 778 32.66 -15.53 2.11
N HIS A 779 31.67 -16.37 1.86
CA HIS A 779 31.24 -16.88 0.54
C HIS A 779 29.99 -16.15 0.00
N ILE A 780 29.69 -14.95 0.52
CA ILE A 780 28.64 -14.07 0.04
C ILE A 780 29.23 -12.70 -0.34
N GLY A 781 28.83 -12.17 -1.50
CA GLY A 781 29.24 -10.85 -1.94
C GLY A 781 28.49 -9.73 -1.22
N TYR A 782 29.10 -8.54 -1.06
CA TYR A 782 28.41 -7.40 -0.45
C TYR A 782 27.16 -6.97 -1.22
N HIS A 783 27.15 -7.09 -2.54
CA HIS A 783 25.98 -6.87 -3.38
C HIS A 783 24.83 -7.85 -3.04
N ASP A 784 25.20 -9.12 -2.79
CA ASP A 784 24.21 -10.14 -2.41
C ASP A 784 23.63 -9.85 -1.01
N VAL A 785 24.43 -9.29 -0.10
CA VAL A 785 23.95 -8.85 1.22
C VAL A 785 23.05 -7.64 1.09
N GLU A 786 23.41 -6.64 0.27
CA GLU A 786 22.61 -5.45 0.02
C GLU A 786 21.26 -5.79 -0.65
N THR A 787 21.27 -6.77 -1.57
CA THR A 787 20.10 -7.26 -2.30
C THR A 787 19.47 -8.53 -1.70
N HIS A 788 19.92 -8.94 -0.50
CA HIS A 788 19.52 -10.20 0.13
C HIS A 788 18.00 -10.35 0.22
N GLU A 789 17.27 -9.30 0.62
CA GLU A 789 15.81 -9.31 0.71
C GLU A 789 15.14 -9.42 -0.68
N ALA A 790 15.75 -8.85 -1.71
CA ALA A 790 15.30 -9.01 -3.09
C ALA A 790 15.60 -10.44 -3.62
N GLY A 791 16.76 -10.98 -3.26
CA GLY A 791 17.14 -12.36 -3.60
C GLY A 791 16.23 -13.41 -2.96
N LEU A 792 15.84 -13.24 -1.70
CA LEU A 792 14.83 -14.05 -1.00
C LEU A 792 13.51 -14.07 -1.77
N ARG A 793 13.07 -12.89 -2.25
CA ARG A 793 11.82 -12.72 -2.97
C ARG A 793 11.85 -13.37 -4.36
N HIS A 794 12.99 -13.29 -5.03
CA HIS A 794 13.14 -13.80 -6.39
C HIS A 794 13.10 -15.34 -6.46
N ARG A 795 13.62 -16.03 -5.44
CA ARG A 795 13.77 -17.49 -5.44
C ARG A 795 12.78 -18.24 -4.56
N GLY A 796 11.94 -17.53 -3.79
CA GLY A 796 10.88 -18.13 -2.97
C GLY A 796 11.36 -18.94 -1.77
N ALA A 797 12.70 -18.99 -1.51
CA ALA A 797 13.30 -19.65 -0.38
C ALA A 797 14.49 -18.83 0.14
N PRO A 798 14.79 -18.88 1.45
CA PRO A 798 15.98 -18.24 2.01
C PRO A 798 17.26 -18.76 1.34
N ARG A 799 18.24 -17.86 1.15
CA ARG A 799 19.58 -18.28 0.77
C ARG A 799 20.18 -19.08 1.91
N ALA A 800 20.58 -20.30 1.65
CA ALA A 800 21.34 -21.08 2.59
C ALA A 800 22.81 -20.61 2.62
N LEU A 801 23.35 -20.47 3.83
CA LEU A 801 24.74 -20.19 4.07
C LEU A 801 25.35 -21.34 4.88
N ALA A 802 26.44 -21.86 4.33
CA ALA A 802 27.22 -22.87 5.01
C ALA A 802 28.03 -22.28 6.17
N LEU A 803 28.13 -23.02 7.27
CA LEU A 803 29.00 -22.68 8.39
C LEU A 803 29.74 -23.91 8.91
N VAL A 804 30.98 -23.69 9.34
CA VAL A 804 31.86 -24.70 9.96
C VAL A 804 32.46 -24.18 11.25
N GLY A 805 32.71 -25.08 12.21
CA GLY A 805 33.30 -24.74 13.50
C GLY A 805 33.43 -25.95 14.41
N ASP A 806 34.33 -25.87 15.42
CA ASP A 806 34.60 -26.97 16.33
C ASP A 806 33.79 -26.92 17.64
N HIS A 807 33.10 -25.79 17.88
CA HIS A 807 32.37 -25.58 19.14
C HIS A 807 30.86 -25.53 18.87
N ALA A 808 30.13 -26.49 19.39
CA ALA A 808 28.68 -26.62 19.18
C ALA A 808 27.88 -25.38 19.64
N ASP A 809 28.29 -24.71 20.74
CA ASP A 809 27.65 -23.49 21.23
C ASP A 809 27.90 -22.30 20.28
N ALA A 810 29.12 -22.16 19.78
CA ALA A 810 29.45 -21.13 18.79
C ALA A 810 28.68 -21.32 17.48
N LEU A 811 28.58 -22.55 16.99
CA LEU A 811 27.76 -22.89 15.81
C LEU A 811 26.28 -22.53 16.01
N ARG A 812 25.70 -22.83 17.18
CA ARG A 812 24.31 -22.44 17.50
C ARG A 812 24.12 -20.92 17.52
N ARG A 813 25.04 -20.16 18.15
CA ARG A 813 24.98 -18.69 18.18
C ARG A 813 25.16 -18.07 16.81
N ALA A 814 26.13 -18.54 16.02
CA ALA A 814 26.34 -18.11 14.65
C ALA A 814 25.14 -18.43 13.75
N SER A 815 24.55 -19.63 13.89
CA SER A 815 23.30 -20.00 13.21
C SER A 815 22.16 -19.05 13.56
N GLY A 816 21.97 -18.72 14.84
CA GLY A 816 20.94 -17.76 15.27
C GLY A 816 21.16 -16.36 14.71
N VAL A 817 22.42 -15.91 14.55
CA VAL A 817 22.74 -14.66 13.86
C VAL A 817 22.38 -14.73 12.37
N LEU A 818 22.72 -15.81 11.67
CA LEU A 818 22.36 -15.99 10.27
C LEU A 818 20.83 -16.01 10.07
N GLU A 819 20.10 -16.71 10.92
CA GLU A 819 18.63 -16.73 10.93
C GLU A 819 18.05 -15.34 11.17
N ALA A 820 18.57 -14.59 12.13
CA ALA A 820 18.16 -13.23 12.40
C ALA A 820 18.45 -12.28 11.23
N LEU A 821 19.51 -12.51 10.47
CA LEU A 821 19.81 -11.82 9.22
C LEU A 821 18.95 -12.29 8.04
N GLY A 822 18.16 -13.36 8.20
CA GLY A 822 17.28 -13.92 7.17
C GLY A 822 17.92 -14.96 6.26
N PHE A 823 19.08 -15.50 6.64
CA PHE A 823 19.73 -16.63 5.95
C PHE A 823 19.32 -17.95 6.59
N GLU A 824 19.46 -19.04 5.84
CA GLU A 824 19.23 -20.39 6.34
C GLU A 824 20.58 -21.07 6.62
N PRO A 825 20.96 -21.29 7.91
CA PRO A 825 22.23 -21.87 8.25
C PRO A 825 22.29 -23.38 7.94
N VAL A 826 23.40 -23.84 7.35
CA VAL A 826 23.68 -25.26 7.11
C VAL A 826 25.06 -25.58 7.66
N VAL A 827 25.12 -26.36 8.75
CA VAL A 827 26.39 -26.80 9.37
C VAL A 827 27.02 -27.88 8.50
N LEU A 828 28.23 -27.64 8.01
CA LEU A 828 28.98 -28.58 7.18
C LEU A 828 29.80 -29.58 7.99
N GLY A 829 30.52 -29.10 9.03
CA GLY A 829 31.45 -29.91 9.82
C GLY A 829 32.36 -29.07 10.68
N ALA A 830 33.57 -29.54 10.88
CA ALA A 830 34.62 -28.91 11.66
C ALA A 830 35.23 -27.69 10.94
N LEU A 831 35.99 -26.88 11.68
CA LEU A 831 36.60 -25.68 11.14
C LEU A 831 37.56 -25.97 9.95
N ALA A 832 38.19 -27.13 9.94
CA ALA A 832 39.03 -27.63 8.85
C ALA A 832 38.29 -27.79 7.52
N ASP A 833 36.97 -28.06 7.56
CA ASP A 833 36.11 -28.16 6.37
C ASP A 833 35.86 -26.79 5.70
N GLY A 834 36.29 -25.71 6.35
CA GLY A 834 36.13 -24.33 5.91
C GLY A 834 36.77 -24.01 4.57
N ARG A 835 37.74 -24.81 4.13
CA ARG A 835 38.38 -24.65 2.81
C ARG A 835 37.36 -24.75 1.66
N ALA A 836 36.25 -25.49 1.85
CA ALA A 836 35.19 -25.56 0.87
C ALA A 836 34.49 -24.22 0.62
N LEU A 837 34.53 -23.32 1.61
CA LEU A 837 33.92 -21.98 1.59
C LEU A 837 34.89 -20.88 1.13
N GLU A 838 36.17 -21.21 0.84
CA GLU A 838 37.20 -20.26 0.41
C GLU A 838 37.16 -20.05 -1.11
N PRO A 839 37.85 -19.03 -1.66
CA PRO A 839 37.76 -18.65 -3.08
C PRO A 839 37.97 -19.79 -4.09
N ASP A 840 38.83 -20.75 -3.75
CA ASP A 840 39.11 -21.94 -4.59
C ASP A 840 38.21 -23.14 -4.24
N GLY A 841 37.30 -22.98 -3.30
CA GLY A 841 36.39 -24.02 -2.83
C GLY A 841 35.13 -24.14 -3.69
N ASP A 842 34.60 -25.34 -3.76
CA ASP A 842 33.41 -25.70 -4.58
C ASP A 842 32.08 -25.12 -4.04
N LEU A 843 32.07 -24.50 -2.84
CA LEU A 843 30.95 -23.87 -2.20
C LEU A 843 31.11 -22.35 -2.06
N PHE A 844 32.13 -21.77 -2.66
CA PHE A 844 32.46 -20.34 -2.44
C PHE A 844 31.45 -19.36 -3.01
N THR A 845 30.80 -19.61 -4.12
CA THR A 845 29.92 -18.66 -4.79
C THR A 845 28.59 -19.28 -5.19
N GLY A 846 27.61 -18.40 -5.36
CA GLY A 846 26.30 -18.72 -5.88
C GLY A 846 25.21 -18.65 -4.81
N TRP A 847 23.99 -18.53 -5.29
CA TRP A 847 22.80 -18.69 -4.48
C TRP A 847 22.44 -20.17 -4.41
N ALA A 848 22.16 -20.68 -3.23
CA ALA A 848 21.64 -22.02 -3.03
C ALA A 848 20.55 -22.01 -1.95
N THR A 849 19.51 -22.78 -2.15
CA THR A 849 18.57 -23.18 -1.08
C THR A 849 19.23 -24.24 -0.19
N ARG A 850 18.65 -24.52 0.97
CA ARG A 850 19.13 -25.60 1.86
C ARG A 850 19.22 -26.93 1.10
N ALA A 851 18.17 -27.32 0.38
CA ALA A 851 18.14 -28.58 -0.36
C ALA A 851 19.24 -28.66 -1.44
N GLU A 852 19.49 -27.55 -2.17
CA GLU A 852 20.56 -27.51 -3.18
C GLU A 852 21.95 -27.57 -2.52
N LEU A 853 22.14 -26.89 -1.38
CA LEU A 853 23.40 -26.91 -0.65
C LEU A 853 23.65 -28.31 -0.05
N GLU A 854 22.68 -28.94 0.53
CA GLU A 854 22.76 -30.31 1.06
C GLU A 854 23.02 -31.33 -0.06
N ALA A 855 22.43 -31.19 -1.24
CA ALA A 855 22.71 -32.04 -2.40
C ALA A 855 24.16 -31.90 -2.88
N ARG A 856 24.70 -30.67 -2.94
CA ARG A 856 26.15 -30.44 -3.25
C ARG A 856 27.06 -31.11 -2.21
N LEU A 857 26.65 -31.06 -0.93
CA LEU A 857 27.40 -31.71 0.15
C LEU A 857 27.37 -33.24 0.07
N ALA A 858 26.22 -33.83 -0.25
CA ALA A 858 26.10 -35.29 -0.44
C ALA A 858 27.01 -35.76 -1.57
N HIS A 859 27.01 -35.07 -2.70
CA HIS A 859 27.88 -35.37 -3.84
C HIS A 859 29.39 -35.22 -3.51
N ARG A 860 29.76 -34.21 -2.70
CA ARG A 860 31.12 -34.04 -2.22
C ARG A 860 31.59 -35.21 -1.33
N ARG A 861 30.74 -35.67 -0.40
CA ARG A 861 31.01 -36.82 0.48
C ARG A 861 31.20 -38.12 -0.31
N GLU A 862 30.34 -38.33 -1.32
CA GLU A 862 30.47 -39.48 -2.25
C GLU A 862 31.83 -39.45 -2.99
N ARG A 863 32.27 -38.29 -3.49
CA ARG A 863 33.56 -38.15 -4.16
C ARG A 863 34.76 -38.34 -3.21
N ALA A 864 34.63 -37.86 -1.96
CA ALA A 864 35.68 -38.03 -0.95
C ALA A 864 35.81 -39.48 -0.47
N THR A 865 34.73 -40.27 -0.52
CA THR A 865 34.75 -41.72 -0.21
C THR A 865 35.20 -42.56 -1.39
N ALA A 866 35.19 -42.03 -2.61
CA ALA A 866 35.59 -42.70 -3.83
C ALA A 866 37.06 -42.41 -4.23
N ALA A 867 37.70 -41.43 -3.59
CA ALA A 867 39.13 -41.07 -3.74
C ALA A 867 39.95 -41.61 -2.55
#